data_6cbd12f9a8272402704f512f4b1bd6bd
#
_entry.id   6cbd12f9a8272402704f512f4b1bd6bd
#
_cell.length_a   1.000
_cell.length_b   1.000
_cell.length_c   1.000
_cell.angle_alpha   90.00
_cell.angle_beta   90.00
_cell.angle_gamma   90.00
#
_symmetry.space_group_name_H-M   'P 1'
#
loop_
_entity.id
_entity.type
_entity.pdbx_description
1 polymer ?
#
loop_
_entity_poly.entity_id
_entity_poly.type
_entity_poly.pdbx_seq_one_letter_code
_entity_poly.pdbx_strand_id
1 'polypeptide(L)'
;MKRYIGILIIIFCSTFSFAQNKNTGRVTDEKGYGVSGATLHVLNTAVSVITNQSGQFSLPDLPKGNYSIEISSIGYARIEKKVQLPQGSDSLIIRLTPSIKQLDAVVVTAEKQESNIQNVPVSITALSSSEIQAYRLWASKDLKGIVSNMYAADPGDGRNVISIRGITSTSYDPAVVTYIDGVPQFTLDTYIPQLFDVDHIDVLKGPQGTLYGRNAMGGVVNIFTKQPDDQVRVAFELSSGNYGLERYSFNLSVPLVKSKLYLGAALLYEGSDGYYINEFDNTNFDKQHRTADNVYLKYLLNPKWSFTLNLKNLWNRNQGAFTLNPTAEQALETPYRLDQNAVGEMVDNSLNTSLAIRYTGAKMDFSSLTAYQSNYRYYNTPVDGDFSPLDIISIVNNYGKEWNNVNAWTEELRLSSPTAGVSPLKWALGSYLFLQSSPNKQGVHFGADAALAGSPDSNYTIINTTQIKNKGLAFYGQLEYALSKKFSVSGGLRYDYQESRAEVSGLYVPDGSTSGFPTQPDTSGKTNYHAVTPMLSLSFRPDENSHIYASYRQGYRTGGLTQLSSDPSQPPLYPYQPEYSNNFELGLKSNFFESRFHANLALFYNTVKDVQVPTLILPDAITVIKNAGGLVSKGFEAELDGLVLPGLEVTEHFGYTHANYTSGKLSSNGTEIDMDGKRQVFTPDMTNMLAIQFSGKLPKPLGVNAFIRGEWYYFGKQYFDLANNQSQTSYQMLNASVGISYSSFSISGWLRNITNTRYIAYAYDFGAARLGEPYTYGITMKFRFR
;
A
#
# COMPACT_ATOMS: atom_id res chain seq x y z
N MET A 1 -15.19 -44.28 -27.00
CA MET A 1 -14.05 -43.36 -26.93
C MET A 1 -13.61 -43.17 -25.47
N LYS A 2 -13.16 -44.21 -24.77
CA LYS A 2 -12.69 -44.16 -23.35
C LYS A 2 -11.57 -45.17 -23.10
N ARG A 3 -10.59 -45.34 -24.04
CA ARG A 3 -9.49 -46.29 -23.85
C ARG A 3 -8.13 -45.87 -24.42
N TYR A 4 -7.92 -44.60 -24.82
CA TYR A 4 -6.65 -44.14 -25.38
C TYR A 4 -5.97 -42.97 -24.69
N ILE A 5 -6.45 -42.53 -23.52
CA ILE A 5 -5.81 -41.45 -22.73
C ILE A 5 -4.81 -42.00 -21.67
N GLY A 6 -4.76 -43.32 -21.47
CA GLY A 6 -3.90 -43.96 -20.47
C GLY A 6 -2.46 -44.32 -20.94
N ILE A 7 -2.10 -44.14 -22.19
CA ILE A 7 -0.80 -44.60 -22.75
C ILE A 7 0.18 -43.45 -23.05
N LEU A 8 -0.26 -42.18 -22.99
CA LEU A 8 0.64 -41.04 -23.30
C LEU A 8 1.38 -40.44 -22.08
N ILE A 9 1.22 -41.00 -20.88
CA ILE A 9 1.89 -40.52 -19.66
C ILE A 9 3.09 -41.40 -19.23
N ILE A 10 3.37 -42.53 -19.90
CA ILE A 10 4.40 -43.48 -19.44
C ILE A 10 5.71 -43.40 -20.24
N ILE A 11 5.84 -42.57 -21.28
CA ILE A 11 7.06 -42.58 -22.17
C ILE A 11 8.00 -41.37 -21.93
N PHE A 12 7.87 -40.61 -20.85
CA PHE A 12 8.81 -39.49 -20.54
C PHE A 12 9.59 -39.66 -19.23
N CYS A 13 9.85 -40.87 -18.79
CA CYS A 13 10.81 -41.16 -17.70
C CYS A 13 12.06 -41.87 -18.26
N SER A 14 12.77 -41.26 -19.16
CA SER A 14 14.17 -41.61 -19.42
C SER A 14 15.05 -40.74 -18.50
N THR A 15 15.59 -41.35 -17.49
CA THR A 15 16.54 -40.82 -16.51
C THR A 15 17.84 -40.41 -17.20
N PHE A 16 17.99 -39.09 -17.45
CA PHE A 16 19.33 -38.51 -17.58
C PHE A 16 19.87 -38.26 -16.16
N SER A 17 20.67 -39.18 -15.67
CA SER A 17 21.55 -38.95 -14.50
C SER A 17 22.69 -38.02 -14.94
N PHE A 18 22.49 -36.73 -14.84
CA PHE A 18 23.63 -35.82 -14.83
C PHE A 18 24.22 -35.83 -13.41
N ALA A 19 25.53 -36.05 -13.31
CA ALA A 19 26.27 -35.80 -12.08
C ALA A 19 26.09 -34.31 -11.69
N GLN A 20 25.19 -34.01 -10.78
CA GLN A 20 24.97 -32.67 -10.27
C GLN A 20 26.12 -32.30 -9.35
N ASN A 21 26.90 -31.28 -9.73
CA ASN A 21 27.72 -30.55 -8.75
C ASN A 21 26.78 -29.95 -7.71
N LYS A 22 26.61 -30.63 -6.59
CA LYS A 22 25.71 -30.19 -5.51
C LYS A 22 26.39 -29.09 -4.72
N ASN A 23 25.89 -27.87 -4.80
CA ASN A 23 26.27 -26.78 -3.89
C ASN A 23 25.70 -27.12 -2.50
N THR A 24 26.45 -27.91 -1.73
CA THR A 24 26.01 -28.37 -0.40
C THR A 24 26.66 -27.55 0.71
N GLY A 25 25.98 -27.42 1.82
CA GLY A 25 26.48 -26.70 2.96
C GLY A 25 25.84 -27.13 4.26
N ARG A 26 26.30 -26.53 5.35
CA ARG A 26 25.75 -26.74 6.68
C ARG A 26 25.61 -25.42 7.41
N VAL A 27 24.45 -25.21 8.02
CA VAL A 27 24.19 -24.13 8.96
C VAL A 27 24.40 -24.65 10.37
N THR A 28 25.24 -23.98 11.14
CA THR A 28 25.60 -24.37 12.52
C THR A 28 25.38 -23.18 13.47
N ASP A 29 25.20 -23.47 14.75
CA ASP A 29 25.31 -22.50 15.82
C ASP A 29 26.79 -22.20 16.19
N GLU A 30 26.99 -21.30 17.16
CA GLU A 30 28.34 -20.93 17.65
C GLU A 30 29.10 -22.13 18.27
N LYS A 31 28.38 -23.12 18.75
CA LYS A 31 28.95 -24.35 19.34
C LYS A 31 29.19 -25.43 18.29
N GLY A 32 28.85 -25.17 17.01
CA GLY A 32 29.03 -26.12 15.91
C GLY A 32 27.89 -27.14 15.76
N TYR A 33 26.80 -27.02 16.53
CA TYR A 33 25.64 -27.89 16.35
C TYR A 33 24.84 -27.43 15.11
N GLY A 34 24.31 -28.40 14.36
CA GLY A 34 23.52 -28.12 13.18
C GLY A 34 22.20 -27.41 13.52
N VAL A 35 21.90 -26.30 12.84
CA VAL A 35 20.63 -25.58 12.98
C VAL A 35 19.61 -26.18 12.01
N SER A 36 18.63 -26.90 12.55
CA SER A 36 17.54 -27.50 11.78
C SER A 36 16.47 -26.46 11.43
N GLY A 37 15.93 -26.54 10.20
CA GLY A 37 14.83 -25.67 9.77
C GLY A 37 15.27 -24.23 9.46
N ALA A 38 16.57 -23.97 9.31
CA ALA A 38 17.04 -22.68 8.82
C ALA A 38 16.70 -22.53 7.33
N THR A 39 16.08 -21.42 6.96
CA THR A 39 15.74 -21.07 5.59
C THR A 39 16.90 -20.30 4.95
N LEU A 40 17.33 -20.73 3.76
CA LEU A 40 18.31 -20.02 2.93
C LEU A 40 17.57 -19.55 1.67
N HIS A 41 17.47 -18.25 1.50
CA HIS A 41 16.90 -17.62 0.30
C HIS A 41 18.00 -16.97 -0.51
N VAL A 42 18.13 -17.37 -1.78
CA VAL A 42 19.07 -16.73 -2.71
C VAL A 42 18.41 -15.50 -3.28
N LEU A 43 18.85 -14.31 -2.84
CA LEU A 43 18.23 -13.03 -3.19
C LEU A 43 18.14 -12.84 -4.71
N ASN A 44 17.04 -12.21 -5.14
CA ASN A 44 16.71 -11.96 -6.54
C ASN A 44 16.53 -13.22 -7.40
N THR A 45 16.34 -14.38 -6.78
CA THR A 45 16.03 -15.65 -7.46
C THR A 45 14.77 -16.27 -6.85
N ALA A 46 14.23 -17.29 -7.50
CA ALA A 46 13.13 -18.07 -6.95
C ALA A 46 13.59 -19.20 -6.01
N VAL A 47 14.89 -19.26 -5.69
CA VAL A 47 15.49 -20.37 -4.96
C VAL A 47 15.48 -20.11 -3.46
N SER A 48 14.75 -20.94 -2.72
CA SER A 48 14.80 -21.04 -1.26
C SER A 48 14.96 -22.52 -0.88
N VAL A 49 15.84 -22.81 0.07
CA VAL A 49 16.06 -24.15 0.60
C VAL A 49 16.08 -24.11 2.13
N ILE A 50 15.85 -25.26 2.75
CA ILE A 50 15.77 -25.38 4.20
C ILE A 50 16.73 -26.46 4.67
N THR A 51 17.35 -26.23 5.82
CA THR A 51 18.25 -27.19 6.42
C THR A 51 17.51 -28.40 7.04
N ASN A 52 18.10 -29.58 6.88
CA ASN A 52 17.63 -30.79 7.55
C ASN A 52 17.92 -30.80 9.07
N GLN A 53 17.57 -31.87 9.76
CA GLN A 53 17.79 -32.01 11.21
C GLN A 53 19.25 -31.86 11.65
N SER A 54 20.22 -32.12 10.77
CA SER A 54 21.66 -31.97 11.02
C SER A 54 22.19 -30.61 10.57
N GLY A 55 21.29 -29.66 10.14
CA GLY A 55 21.68 -28.34 9.64
C GLY A 55 22.21 -28.36 8.20
N GLN A 56 22.12 -29.48 7.48
CA GLN A 56 22.65 -29.56 6.10
C GLN A 56 21.61 -29.07 5.09
N PHE A 57 22.10 -28.42 4.03
CA PHE A 57 21.30 -27.97 2.89
C PHE A 57 21.98 -28.27 1.54
N SER A 58 21.20 -28.23 0.46
CA SER A 58 21.69 -28.34 -0.92
C SER A 58 20.98 -27.29 -1.77
N LEU A 59 21.74 -26.38 -2.35
CA LEU A 59 21.23 -25.41 -3.32
C LEU A 59 21.15 -26.08 -4.70
N PRO A 60 20.12 -25.79 -5.52
CA PRO A 60 20.08 -26.24 -6.91
C PRO A 60 21.17 -25.58 -7.73
N ASP A 61 21.41 -26.12 -8.94
CA ASP A 61 22.39 -25.56 -9.87
C ASP A 61 21.94 -24.17 -10.34
N LEU A 62 22.66 -23.15 -9.91
CA LEU A 62 22.53 -21.77 -10.36
C LEU A 62 23.66 -21.44 -11.35
N PRO A 63 23.49 -20.45 -12.25
CA PRO A 63 24.56 -19.97 -13.11
C PRO A 63 25.81 -19.60 -12.30
N LYS A 64 27.00 -19.79 -12.86
CA LYS A 64 28.23 -19.40 -12.19
C LYS A 64 28.24 -17.91 -11.92
N GLY A 65 28.38 -17.53 -10.64
CA GLY A 65 28.38 -16.11 -10.23
C GLY A 65 28.44 -15.94 -8.72
N ASN A 66 28.42 -14.69 -8.27
CA ASN A 66 28.31 -14.32 -6.85
C ASN A 66 26.88 -14.04 -6.49
N TYR A 67 26.42 -14.65 -5.40
CA TYR A 67 25.06 -14.54 -4.89
C TYR A 67 25.07 -14.02 -3.47
N SER A 68 24.07 -13.26 -3.11
CA SER A 68 23.73 -13.00 -1.73
C SER A 68 22.70 -14.02 -1.27
N ILE A 69 23.02 -14.75 -0.23
CA ILE A 69 22.08 -15.68 0.41
C ILE A 69 21.67 -15.08 1.74
N GLU A 70 20.37 -14.93 1.92
CA GLU A 70 19.79 -14.60 3.22
C GLU A 70 19.50 -15.89 3.98
N ILE A 71 19.96 -15.95 5.22
CA ILE A 71 19.77 -17.11 6.09
C ILE A 71 19.00 -16.69 7.33
N SER A 72 17.88 -17.36 7.61
CA SER A 72 17.04 -17.10 8.77
C SER A 72 16.68 -18.38 9.49
N SER A 73 16.60 -18.32 10.81
CA SER A 73 16.15 -19.44 11.65
C SER A 73 15.60 -18.89 12.97
N ILE A 74 14.59 -19.55 13.54
CA ILE A 74 14.00 -19.15 14.82
C ILE A 74 15.05 -19.29 15.94
N GLY A 75 15.26 -18.18 16.67
CA GLY A 75 16.25 -18.12 17.77
C GLY A 75 17.66 -17.80 17.33
N TYR A 76 17.87 -17.45 16.06
CA TYR A 76 19.15 -17.04 15.50
C TYR A 76 19.02 -15.71 14.74
N ALA A 77 20.08 -14.92 14.73
CA ALA A 77 20.15 -13.71 13.93
C ALA A 77 20.04 -14.07 12.44
N ARG A 78 19.21 -13.30 11.71
CA ARG A 78 19.18 -13.36 10.27
C ARG A 78 20.47 -12.76 9.70
N ILE A 79 21.10 -13.45 8.78
CA ILE A 79 22.35 -12.99 8.16
C ILE A 79 22.24 -13.03 6.65
N GLU A 80 22.91 -12.10 5.97
CA GLU A 80 23.18 -12.15 4.54
C GLU A 80 24.63 -12.60 4.33
N LYS A 81 24.85 -13.61 3.49
CA LYS A 81 26.18 -14.08 3.14
C LYS A 81 26.39 -14.06 1.64
N LYS A 82 27.43 -13.37 1.20
CA LYS A 82 27.87 -13.40 -0.20
C LYS A 82 28.63 -14.68 -0.46
N VAL A 83 28.26 -15.44 -1.48
CA VAL A 83 28.84 -16.70 -1.88
C VAL A 83 29.08 -16.75 -3.38
N GLN A 84 30.11 -17.43 -3.81
CA GLN A 84 30.35 -17.73 -5.22
C GLN A 84 29.82 -19.13 -5.54
N LEU A 85 28.95 -19.26 -6.50
CA LEU A 85 28.39 -20.55 -6.94
C LEU A 85 28.76 -20.84 -8.41
N PRO A 86 28.98 -22.11 -8.81
CA PRO A 86 29.10 -23.29 -7.96
C PRO A 86 30.33 -23.16 -7.05
N GLN A 87 30.19 -23.68 -5.82
CA GLN A 87 31.34 -23.80 -4.94
C GLN A 87 32.34 -24.84 -5.50
N GLY A 88 33.61 -24.67 -5.17
CA GLY A 88 34.58 -25.71 -5.37
C GLY A 88 34.30 -26.95 -4.52
N SER A 89 35.31 -27.75 -4.22
CA SER A 89 35.18 -28.99 -3.44
C SER A 89 34.74 -28.78 -1.98
N ASP A 90 34.74 -27.54 -1.47
CA ASP A 90 34.47 -27.26 -0.07
C ASP A 90 32.97 -27.01 0.20
N SER A 91 32.44 -27.67 1.22
CA SER A 91 31.06 -27.47 1.69
C SER A 91 30.92 -26.10 2.37
N LEU A 92 29.83 -25.35 2.05
CA LEU A 92 29.56 -24.05 2.65
C LEU A 92 29.17 -24.16 4.12
N ILE A 93 30.02 -23.72 5.04
CA ILE A 93 29.68 -23.63 6.45
C ILE A 93 29.17 -22.22 6.76
N ILE A 94 27.96 -22.16 7.27
CA ILE A 94 27.29 -20.92 7.70
C ILE A 94 27.08 -21.02 9.21
N ARG A 95 27.67 -20.11 9.96
CA ARG A 95 27.49 -20.08 11.40
C ARG A 95 26.49 -18.99 11.76
N LEU A 96 25.42 -19.40 12.45
CA LEU A 96 24.42 -18.48 13.00
C LEU A 96 24.77 -18.23 14.49
N THR A 97 24.69 -16.99 14.88
CA THR A 97 24.74 -16.58 16.28
C THR A 97 23.37 -16.73 16.90
N PRO A 98 23.23 -17.34 18.10
CA PRO A 98 21.97 -17.32 18.82
C PRO A 98 21.49 -15.88 18.96
N SER A 99 20.31 -15.62 18.53
CA SER A 99 19.73 -14.31 18.67
C SER A 99 19.29 -14.11 20.12
N ILE A 100 20.08 -13.38 20.85
CA ILE A 100 19.56 -12.28 21.65
C ILE A 100 19.21 -11.26 20.56
N LYS A 101 17.99 -11.33 20.02
CA LYS A 101 17.47 -10.58 18.87
C LYS A 101 18.41 -9.45 18.38
N GLN A 102 19.27 -9.71 17.39
CA GLN A 102 19.71 -8.65 16.50
C GLN A 102 18.49 -8.21 15.72
N LEU A 103 18.30 -6.92 15.53
CA LEU A 103 17.29 -6.43 14.60
C LEU A 103 17.61 -7.03 13.22
N ASP A 104 16.67 -7.75 12.64
CA ASP A 104 16.89 -8.45 11.37
C ASP A 104 17.32 -7.46 10.28
N ALA A 105 18.29 -7.85 9.44
CA ALA A 105 18.60 -7.08 8.24
C ALA A 105 17.34 -7.08 7.35
N VAL A 106 16.71 -5.92 7.19
CA VAL A 106 15.49 -5.79 6.42
C VAL A 106 15.84 -5.76 4.93
N VAL A 107 15.34 -6.73 4.18
CA VAL A 107 15.42 -6.76 2.72
C VAL A 107 14.22 -6.05 2.14
N VAL A 108 14.46 -5.08 1.27
CA VAL A 108 13.44 -4.29 0.58
C VAL A 108 13.49 -4.51 -0.91
N THR A 109 12.34 -4.34 -1.57
CA THR A 109 12.23 -4.41 -3.04
C THR A 109 12.05 -3.01 -3.65
N ALA A 110 12.61 -2.00 -3.00
CA ALA A 110 12.42 -0.58 -3.28
C ALA A 110 12.81 -0.15 -4.71
N GLU A 111 13.87 -0.71 -5.25
CA GLU A 111 14.32 -0.43 -6.62
C GLU A 111 13.91 -1.55 -7.60
N LYS A 112 12.76 -2.21 -7.29
CA LYS A 112 12.26 -3.40 -8.03
C LYS A 112 13.30 -4.54 -8.06
N GLN A 113 14.25 -4.53 -7.13
CA GLN A 113 15.25 -5.58 -6.85
C GLN A 113 15.38 -5.71 -5.34
N GLU A 114 15.51 -6.96 -4.89
CA GLU A 114 15.72 -7.24 -3.47
C GLU A 114 17.10 -6.72 -3.05
N SER A 115 17.12 -5.85 -2.06
CA SER A 115 18.33 -5.20 -1.54
C SER A 115 18.22 -5.02 -0.03
N ASN A 116 19.35 -4.96 0.65
CA ASN A 116 19.37 -4.52 2.05
C ASN A 116 18.93 -3.05 2.12
N ILE A 117 17.98 -2.72 3.00
CA ILE A 117 17.44 -1.36 3.19
C ILE A 117 18.56 -0.32 3.42
N GLN A 118 19.63 -0.72 4.12
CA GLN A 118 20.76 0.15 4.40
C GLN A 118 21.56 0.55 3.15
N ASN A 119 21.41 -0.18 2.04
CA ASN A 119 22.15 0.08 0.82
C ASN A 119 21.39 0.96 -0.18
N VAL A 120 20.10 1.19 0.01
CA VAL A 120 19.25 1.91 -0.94
C VAL A 120 19.28 3.42 -0.66
N PRO A 121 19.65 4.28 -1.67
CA PRO A 121 19.80 5.73 -1.47
C PRO A 121 18.45 6.46 -1.55
N VAL A 122 17.50 6.08 -0.70
CA VAL A 122 16.19 6.70 -0.53
C VAL A 122 15.66 6.43 0.88
N SER A 123 14.88 7.36 1.42
CA SER A 123 14.20 7.15 2.70
C SER A 123 13.11 6.09 2.55
N ILE A 124 13.21 5.02 3.33
CA ILE A 124 12.28 3.87 3.30
C ILE A 124 11.97 3.46 4.72
N THR A 125 10.68 3.27 5.01
CA THR A 125 10.22 2.52 6.18
C THR A 125 9.80 1.14 5.69
N ALA A 126 10.43 0.09 6.21
CA ALA A 126 10.10 -1.28 5.87
C ALA A 126 9.55 -2.00 7.11
N LEU A 127 8.42 -2.65 6.94
CA LEU A 127 7.70 -3.36 8.00
C LEU A 127 7.68 -4.86 7.69
N SER A 128 8.29 -5.64 8.54
CA SER A 128 8.28 -7.10 8.47
C SER A 128 6.91 -7.69 8.84
N SER A 129 6.66 -8.95 8.49
CA SER A 129 5.45 -9.67 8.89
C SER A 129 5.23 -9.68 10.41
N SER A 130 6.31 -9.69 11.21
CA SER A 130 6.24 -9.63 12.68
C SER A 130 5.78 -8.26 13.17
N GLU A 131 6.28 -7.17 12.60
CA GLU A 131 5.89 -5.80 12.93
C GLU A 131 4.46 -5.50 12.49
N ILE A 132 4.06 -5.91 11.28
CA ILE A 132 2.67 -5.82 10.79
C ILE A 132 1.71 -6.47 11.81
N GLN A 133 2.09 -7.61 12.37
CA GLN A 133 1.30 -8.30 13.40
C GLN A 133 1.37 -7.61 14.76
N ALA A 134 2.54 -7.12 15.18
CA ALA A 134 2.72 -6.44 16.46
C ALA A 134 1.93 -5.13 16.53
N TYR A 135 1.95 -4.34 15.47
CA TYR A 135 1.16 -3.11 15.32
C TYR A 135 -0.32 -3.37 14.95
N ARG A 136 -0.68 -4.63 14.66
CA ARG A 136 -2.03 -5.02 14.19
C ARG A 136 -2.50 -4.19 13.00
N LEU A 137 -1.67 -4.13 11.97
CA LEU A 137 -2.02 -3.46 10.72
C LEU A 137 -2.98 -4.33 9.93
N TRP A 138 -4.24 -3.95 9.88
CA TRP A 138 -5.30 -4.69 9.20
C TRP A 138 -5.67 -4.06 7.85
N ALA A 139 -5.43 -2.76 7.71
CA ALA A 139 -5.62 -2.03 6.48
C ALA A 139 -4.48 -1.03 6.26
N SER A 140 -4.30 -0.57 5.02
CA SER A 140 -3.25 0.42 4.70
C SER A 140 -3.39 1.74 5.46
N LYS A 141 -4.60 2.14 5.87
CA LYS A 141 -4.83 3.31 6.73
C LYS A 141 -4.14 3.21 8.09
N ASP A 142 -3.88 1.99 8.58
CA ASP A 142 -3.20 1.76 9.86
C ASP A 142 -1.70 2.10 9.82
N LEU A 143 -1.13 2.37 8.65
CA LEU A 143 0.27 2.82 8.48
C LEU A 143 0.49 4.25 8.98
N LYS A 144 -0.58 5.04 9.17
CA LYS A 144 -0.49 6.43 9.64
C LYS A 144 0.23 6.50 11.00
N GLY A 145 1.18 7.42 11.10
CA GLY A 145 1.99 7.62 12.30
C GLY A 145 3.09 6.58 12.51
N ILE A 146 2.95 5.34 12.01
CA ILE A 146 4.03 4.34 12.03
C ILE A 146 5.10 4.72 11.01
N VAL A 147 4.71 5.14 9.83
CA VAL A 147 5.62 5.69 8.83
C VAL A 147 5.77 7.19 9.11
N SER A 148 7.01 7.64 9.31
CA SER A 148 7.30 9.06 9.55
C SER A 148 6.83 9.94 8.39
N ASN A 149 6.23 11.09 8.71
CA ASN A 149 5.64 12.03 7.74
C ASN A 149 4.54 11.42 6.83
N MET A 150 3.89 10.35 7.29
CA MET A 150 2.75 9.76 6.60
C MET A 150 1.46 9.96 7.39
N TYR A 151 0.42 10.38 6.70
CA TYR A 151 -0.95 10.43 7.19
C TYR A 151 -1.87 9.70 6.22
N ALA A 152 -2.90 9.07 6.75
CA ALA A 152 -3.93 8.39 5.96
C ALA A 152 -5.30 8.80 6.49
N ALA A 153 -6.14 9.32 5.61
CA ALA A 153 -7.49 9.76 5.90
C ALA A 153 -8.51 8.88 5.18
N ASP A 154 -9.63 8.63 5.83
CA ASP A 154 -10.77 7.87 5.30
C ASP A 154 -12.00 8.79 5.33
N PRO A 155 -12.53 9.21 4.18
CA PRO A 155 -13.71 10.10 4.12
C PRO A 155 -15.02 9.44 4.60
N GLY A 156 -15.02 8.14 4.89
CA GLY A 156 -16.17 7.42 5.42
C GLY A 156 -16.67 6.29 4.51
N ASP A 157 -16.19 6.23 3.29
CA ASP A 157 -16.53 5.20 2.32
C ASP A 157 -15.41 4.15 2.13
N GLY A 158 -14.42 4.18 3.02
CA GLY A 158 -13.29 3.26 3.00
C GLY A 158 -12.20 3.59 1.98
N ARG A 159 -12.28 4.73 1.28
CA ARG A 159 -11.16 5.24 0.49
C ARG A 159 -9.95 5.51 1.39
N ASN A 160 -8.77 5.51 0.81
CA ASN A 160 -7.55 5.79 1.53
C ASN A 160 -6.81 6.98 0.91
N VAL A 161 -7.02 8.17 1.48
CA VAL A 161 -6.30 9.39 1.08
C VAL A 161 -4.97 9.42 1.81
N ILE A 162 -3.88 9.08 1.10
CA ILE A 162 -2.54 9.05 1.68
C ILE A 162 -1.80 10.34 1.39
N SER A 163 -1.18 10.90 2.43
CA SER A 163 -0.21 11.98 2.37
C SER A 163 1.14 11.48 2.84
N ILE A 164 2.20 11.71 2.07
CA ILE A 164 3.59 11.52 2.48
C ILE A 164 4.34 12.82 2.24
N ARG A 165 5.01 13.34 3.28
CA ARG A 165 5.76 14.61 3.22
C ARG A 165 4.92 15.78 2.69
N GLY A 166 3.61 15.80 2.98
CA GLY A 166 2.69 16.83 2.48
C GLY A 166 2.38 16.74 0.98
N ILE A 167 2.67 15.64 0.33
CA ILE A 167 2.23 15.37 -1.04
C ILE A 167 1.05 14.41 -0.97
N THR A 168 -0.13 14.91 -1.34
CA THR A 168 -1.40 14.19 -1.24
C THR A 168 -2.32 14.49 -2.41
N SER A 169 -3.34 13.69 -2.58
CA SER A 169 -4.44 13.92 -3.52
C SER A 169 -5.73 13.37 -2.94
N THR A 170 -6.80 14.14 -3.08
CA THR A 170 -8.17 13.70 -2.81
C THR A 170 -8.94 13.39 -4.10
N SER A 171 -8.27 13.46 -5.27
CA SER A 171 -8.83 13.11 -6.57
C SER A 171 -8.74 11.61 -6.85
N TYR A 172 -9.32 11.17 -7.95
CA TYR A 172 -9.32 9.78 -8.40
C TYR A 172 -7.90 9.23 -8.68
N ASP A 173 -6.94 10.08 -9.07
CA ASP A 173 -5.54 9.69 -9.23
C ASP A 173 -4.77 10.04 -7.96
N PRO A 174 -4.20 9.04 -7.24
CA PRO A 174 -3.46 9.27 -6.01
C PRO A 174 -2.12 9.97 -6.29
N ALA A 175 -1.59 10.67 -5.28
CA ALA A 175 -0.23 11.21 -5.30
C ALA A 175 0.79 10.25 -4.68
N VAL A 176 0.33 9.26 -3.94
CA VAL A 176 1.09 8.13 -3.38
C VAL A 176 0.50 6.86 -3.92
N VAL A 177 1.24 6.14 -4.75
CA VAL A 177 0.75 4.93 -5.41
C VAL A 177 0.98 3.70 -4.55
N THR A 178 0.00 2.81 -4.51
CA THR A 178 0.13 1.50 -3.85
C THR A 178 0.37 0.41 -4.90
N TYR A 179 1.30 -0.49 -4.59
CA TYR A 179 1.57 -1.71 -5.35
C TYR A 179 1.31 -2.93 -4.48
N ILE A 180 0.75 -3.98 -5.09
CA ILE A 180 0.65 -5.31 -4.46
C ILE A 180 1.34 -6.32 -5.37
N ASP A 181 2.38 -6.99 -4.86
CA ASP A 181 3.21 -7.94 -5.61
C ASP A 181 3.71 -7.38 -6.96
N GLY A 182 4.04 -6.09 -6.99
CA GLY A 182 4.52 -5.37 -8.17
C GLY A 182 3.43 -4.82 -9.09
N VAL A 183 2.15 -5.11 -8.83
CA VAL A 183 1.01 -4.61 -9.62
C VAL A 183 0.53 -3.27 -9.06
N PRO A 184 0.58 -2.15 -9.82
CA PRO A 184 0.06 -0.86 -9.35
C PRO A 184 -1.46 -0.94 -9.17
N GLN A 185 -1.96 -0.42 -8.06
CA GLN A 185 -3.37 -0.26 -7.82
C GLN A 185 -3.84 1.09 -8.42
N PHE A 186 -5.09 1.14 -8.94
CA PHE A 186 -5.44 2.24 -9.83
C PHE A 186 -5.77 3.54 -9.13
N THR A 187 -7.04 3.78 -8.89
CA THR A 187 -7.52 5.07 -8.41
C THR A 187 -7.79 5.02 -6.91
N LEU A 188 -7.92 6.19 -6.29
CA LEU A 188 -8.28 6.31 -4.88
C LEU A 188 -9.57 5.56 -4.53
N ASP A 189 -10.55 5.58 -5.43
CA ASP A 189 -11.87 5.01 -5.21
C ASP A 189 -11.94 3.50 -5.43
N THR A 190 -10.95 2.93 -6.11
CA THR A 190 -10.96 1.52 -6.49
C THR A 190 -10.11 0.63 -5.60
N TYR A 191 -9.45 1.20 -4.58
CA TYR A 191 -8.51 0.43 -3.78
C TYR A 191 -8.60 0.70 -2.28
N ILE A 192 -9.02 -0.31 -1.55
CA ILE A 192 -8.97 -0.34 -0.08
C ILE A 192 -8.18 -1.59 0.32
N PRO A 193 -6.87 -1.49 0.51
CA PRO A 193 -6.07 -2.67 0.79
C PRO A 193 -6.34 -3.21 2.19
N GLN A 194 -6.77 -4.47 2.22
CA GLN A 194 -6.76 -5.26 3.44
C GLN A 194 -5.41 -5.95 3.60
N LEU A 195 -4.80 -5.80 4.77
CA LEU A 195 -3.50 -6.38 5.07
C LEU A 195 -3.69 -7.77 5.71
N PHE A 196 -3.71 -8.79 4.87
CA PHE A 196 -3.68 -10.20 5.29
C PHE A 196 -2.73 -10.96 4.36
N ASP A 197 -2.14 -12.05 4.84
CA ASP A 197 -1.13 -12.83 4.13
C ASP A 197 0.09 -12.01 3.69
N VAL A 198 0.38 -10.90 4.40
CA VAL A 198 1.48 -10.00 4.05
C VAL A 198 2.79 -10.55 4.59
N ASP A 199 3.81 -10.53 3.74
CA ASP A 199 5.20 -10.85 4.09
C ASP A 199 5.93 -9.62 4.62
N HIS A 200 5.93 -8.53 3.85
CA HIS A 200 6.47 -7.24 4.25
C HIS A 200 5.79 -6.08 3.52
N ILE A 201 5.98 -4.87 4.03
CA ILE A 201 5.54 -3.62 3.41
C ILE A 201 6.72 -2.68 3.34
N ASP A 202 7.00 -2.15 2.15
CA ASP A 202 8.01 -1.11 1.93
C ASP A 202 7.32 0.21 1.61
N VAL A 203 7.54 1.24 2.39
CA VAL A 203 7.06 2.59 2.11
C VAL A 203 8.23 3.47 1.71
N LEU A 204 8.32 3.77 0.40
CA LEU A 204 9.31 4.68 -0.16
C LEU A 204 8.79 6.10 -0.05
N LYS A 205 9.54 6.97 0.61
CA LYS A 205 9.14 8.36 0.82
C LYS A 205 9.80 9.27 -0.21
N GLY A 206 9.03 10.23 -0.71
CA GLY A 206 9.42 11.11 -1.83
C GLY A 206 9.21 10.50 -3.21
N PRO A 207 9.38 11.28 -4.28
CA PRO A 207 9.08 10.89 -5.65
C PRO A 207 9.83 9.65 -6.12
N GLN A 208 9.11 8.76 -6.82
CA GLN A 208 9.66 7.53 -7.40
C GLN A 208 9.29 7.39 -8.90
N GLY A 209 9.15 8.53 -9.62
CA GLY A 209 8.66 8.54 -10.99
C GLY A 209 9.47 7.69 -11.97
N THR A 210 10.79 7.59 -11.81
CA THR A 210 11.67 6.86 -12.74
C THR A 210 11.34 5.36 -12.81
N LEU A 211 11.16 4.69 -11.68
CA LEU A 211 10.89 3.23 -11.66
C LEU A 211 9.40 2.90 -11.58
N TYR A 212 8.62 3.71 -10.88
CA TYR A 212 7.21 3.45 -10.60
C TYR A 212 6.26 4.22 -11.52
N GLY A 213 6.74 5.31 -12.16
CA GLY A 213 5.99 6.06 -13.16
C GLY A 213 4.94 6.98 -12.57
N ARG A 214 3.78 7.01 -13.23
CA ARG A 214 2.68 7.91 -12.89
C ARG A 214 2.23 7.76 -11.44
N ASN A 215 1.81 8.87 -10.83
CA ASN A 215 1.22 8.93 -9.49
C ASN A 215 2.18 8.61 -8.32
N ALA A 216 3.47 8.38 -8.60
CA ALA A 216 4.50 8.20 -7.60
C ALA A 216 5.18 9.52 -7.24
N MET A 217 4.39 10.54 -6.87
CA MET A 217 4.86 11.90 -6.54
C MET A 217 5.28 12.08 -5.09
N GLY A 218 4.48 11.61 -4.16
CA GLY A 218 4.73 11.68 -2.71
C GLY A 218 5.47 10.47 -2.19
N GLY A 219 5.33 9.34 -2.87
CA GLY A 219 5.92 8.07 -2.47
C GLY A 219 5.25 6.86 -3.08
N VAL A 220 5.66 5.70 -2.60
CA VAL A 220 5.13 4.40 -3.00
C VAL A 220 4.92 3.52 -1.78
N VAL A 221 3.77 2.86 -1.67
CA VAL A 221 3.50 1.81 -0.70
C VAL A 221 3.53 0.47 -1.42
N ASN A 222 4.57 -0.33 -1.20
CA ASN A 222 4.70 -1.68 -1.75
C ASN A 222 4.28 -2.71 -0.72
N ILE A 223 3.29 -3.52 -1.03
CA ILE A 223 2.79 -4.63 -0.22
C ILE A 223 3.19 -5.93 -0.91
N PHE A 224 3.92 -6.78 -0.20
CA PHE A 224 4.31 -8.10 -0.70
C PHE A 224 3.60 -9.18 0.08
N THR A 225 2.95 -10.10 -0.64
CA THR A 225 2.29 -11.25 -0.02
C THR A 225 3.25 -12.42 0.13
N LYS A 226 2.98 -13.29 1.11
CA LYS A 226 3.81 -14.45 1.39
C LYS A 226 3.87 -15.36 0.19
N GLN A 227 5.07 -15.83 -0.11
CA GLN A 227 5.29 -16.78 -1.19
C GLN A 227 5.43 -18.22 -0.65
N PRO A 228 4.91 -19.25 -1.38
CA PRO A 228 5.08 -20.65 -0.96
C PRO A 228 6.51 -21.12 -1.17
N ASP A 229 6.91 -22.04 -0.33
CA ASP A 229 8.19 -22.75 -0.40
C ASP A 229 8.01 -24.27 -0.19
N ASP A 230 9.11 -25.00 0.00
CA ASP A 230 9.10 -26.46 0.19
C ASP A 230 8.49 -26.94 1.52
N GLN A 231 7.94 -26.03 2.35
CA GLN A 231 7.28 -26.38 3.61
C GLN A 231 5.76 -26.32 3.50
N VAL A 232 5.10 -27.30 4.10
CA VAL A 232 3.67 -27.20 4.37
C VAL A 232 3.48 -26.27 5.55
N ARG A 233 2.73 -25.19 5.37
CA ARG A 233 2.38 -24.24 6.43
C ARG A 233 0.88 -24.02 6.44
N VAL A 234 0.30 -24.13 7.63
CA VAL A 234 -1.10 -23.82 7.87
C VAL A 234 -1.17 -22.84 9.03
N ALA A 235 -1.90 -21.76 8.88
CA ALA A 235 -2.10 -20.80 9.95
C ALA A 235 -3.55 -20.35 10.02
N PHE A 236 -4.03 -20.16 11.25
CA PHE A 236 -5.33 -19.55 11.57
C PHE A 236 -5.10 -18.36 12.49
N GLU A 237 -5.82 -17.28 12.25
CA GLU A 237 -5.89 -16.15 13.15
C GLU A 237 -7.36 -15.80 13.40
N LEU A 238 -7.73 -15.73 14.67
CA LEU A 238 -9.09 -15.43 15.14
C LEU A 238 -9.01 -14.21 16.06
N SER A 239 -9.66 -13.14 15.71
CA SER A 239 -9.74 -11.92 16.51
C SER A 239 -11.20 -11.58 16.79
N SER A 240 -11.48 -11.17 18.02
CA SER A 240 -12.80 -10.68 18.44
C SER A 240 -12.61 -9.48 19.38
N GLY A 241 -13.51 -8.51 19.30
CA GLY A 241 -13.42 -7.27 20.07
C GLY A 241 -14.78 -6.62 20.31
N ASN A 242 -14.74 -5.43 20.92
CA ASN A 242 -15.94 -4.61 21.07
C ASN A 242 -16.47 -4.13 19.70
N TYR A 243 -17.64 -3.54 19.65
CA TYR A 243 -18.36 -3.13 18.45
C TYR A 243 -18.62 -4.30 17.49
N GLY A 244 -18.85 -5.50 18.02
CA GLY A 244 -19.10 -6.69 17.20
C GLY A 244 -17.94 -7.08 16.29
N LEU A 245 -16.71 -6.66 16.60
CA LEU A 245 -15.55 -6.96 15.76
C LEU A 245 -15.26 -8.46 15.75
N GLU A 246 -15.30 -9.02 14.56
CA GLU A 246 -14.89 -10.39 14.23
C GLU A 246 -13.93 -10.37 13.04
N ARG A 247 -12.75 -10.97 13.18
CA ARG A 247 -11.79 -11.07 12.08
C ARG A 247 -11.13 -12.43 12.10
N TYR A 248 -11.32 -13.19 11.03
CA TYR A 248 -10.84 -14.55 10.89
C TYR A 248 -9.99 -14.67 9.63
N SER A 249 -8.79 -15.18 9.74
CA SER A 249 -7.97 -15.49 8.59
C SER A 249 -7.45 -16.91 8.61
N PHE A 250 -7.34 -17.49 7.42
CA PHE A 250 -6.77 -18.79 7.15
C PHE A 250 -5.68 -18.65 6.09
N ASN A 251 -4.54 -19.29 6.29
CA ASN A 251 -3.43 -19.30 5.34
C ASN A 251 -2.93 -20.73 5.16
N LEU A 252 -2.75 -21.14 3.91
CA LEU A 252 -2.23 -22.41 3.48
C LEU A 252 -1.09 -22.20 2.49
N SER A 253 0.03 -22.90 2.67
CA SER A 253 1.13 -22.97 1.70
C SER A 253 1.58 -24.41 1.62
N VAL A 254 1.57 -24.98 0.41
CA VAL A 254 1.94 -26.40 0.18
C VAL A 254 2.77 -26.58 -1.08
N PRO A 255 3.84 -27.39 -1.05
CA PRO A 255 4.49 -27.88 -2.25
C PRO A 255 3.67 -29.03 -2.85
N LEU A 256 2.94 -28.77 -3.93
CA LEU A 256 2.24 -29.85 -4.67
C LEU A 256 3.23 -30.82 -5.31
N VAL A 257 4.35 -30.28 -5.81
CA VAL A 257 5.51 -31.03 -6.24
C VAL A 257 6.74 -30.32 -5.65
N LYS A 258 7.44 -31.01 -4.78
CA LYS A 258 8.60 -30.47 -4.05
C LYS A 258 9.62 -29.85 -4.99
N SER A 259 10.09 -28.65 -4.68
CA SER A 259 11.07 -27.86 -5.45
C SER A 259 10.63 -27.56 -6.89
N LYS A 260 9.31 -27.65 -7.19
CA LYS A 260 8.81 -27.44 -8.56
C LYS A 260 7.46 -26.75 -8.65
N LEU A 261 6.46 -27.17 -7.90
CA LEU A 261 5.11 -26.63 -8.00
C LEU A 261 4.53 -26.38 -6.62
N TYR A 262 4.09 -25.17 -6.38
CA TYR A 262 3.61 -24.72 -5.08
C TYR A 262 2.25 -24.07 -5.20
N LEU A 263 1.39 -24.32 -4.22
CA LEU A 263 0.09 -23.67 -4.08
C LEU A 263 0.07 -22.92 -2.75
N GLY A 264 -0.40 -21.68 -2.78
CA GLY A 264 -0.76 -20.90 -1.61
C GLY A 264 -2.21 -20.45 -1.69
N ALA A 265 -2.87 -20.39 -0.55
CA ALA A 265 -4.22 -19.86 -0.42
C ALA A 265 -4.36 -19.12 0.90
N ALA A 266 -4.92 -17.92 0.88
CA ALA A 266 -5.26 -17.17 2.07
C ALA A 266 -6.71 -16.69 1.97
N LEU A 267 -7.43 -16.75 3.08
CA LEU A 267 -8.81 -16.31 3.20
C LEU A 267 -8.92 -15.34 4.37
N LEU A 268 -9.74 -14.32 4.23
CA LEU A 268 -10.10 -13.35 5.26
C LEU A 268 -11.61 -13.18 5.33
N TYR A 269 -12.13 -13.18 6.53
CA TYR A 269 -13.44 -12.66 6.89
C TYR A 269 -13.27 -11.57 7.94
N GLU A 270 -13.96 -10.45 7.79
CA GLU A 270 -14.00 -9.38 8.77
C GLU A 270 -15.41 -8.78 8.83
N GLY A 271 -15.94 -8.65 10.03
CA GLY A 271 -17.21 -8.02 10.32
C GLY A 271 -17.13 -7.12 11.53
N SER A 272 -17.94 -6.06 11.57
CA SER A 272 -18.16 -5.21 12.75
C SER A 272 -19.51 -4.51 12.66
N ASP A 273 -20.05 -4.17 13.83
CA ASP A 273 -21.32 -3.40 13.95
C ASP A 273 -21.13 -1.91 13.67
N GLY A 274 -19.86 -1.45 13.50
CA GLY A 274 -19.55 -0.04 13.34
C GLY A 274 -19.51 0.73 14.67
N TYR A 275 -19.28 2.04 14.56
CA TYR A 275 -19.13 2.92 15.73
C TYR A 275 -20.28 3.90 15.87
N TYR A 276 -21.02 4.19 14.80
CA TYR A 276 -22.02 5.23 14.73
C TYR A 276 -23.43 4.66 14.91
N ILE A 277 -24.23 5.40 15.66
CA ILE A 277 -25.67 5.15 15.81
C ILE A 277 -26.40 6.21 15.01
N ASN A 278 -27.31 5.81 14.13
CA ASN A 278 -28.23 6.70 13.45
C ASN A 278 -29.42 7.00 14.36
N GLU A 279 -29.61 8.26 14.73
CA GLU A 279 -30.72 8.69 15.61
C GLU A 279 -32.06 8.69 14.86
N PHE A 280 -32.05 8.78 13.53
CA PHE A 280 -33.24 8.73 12.68
C PHE A 280 -34.06 7.44 12.88
N ASP A 281 -33.38 6.30 12.93
CA ASP A 281 -34.01 4.98 13.06
C ASP A 281 -33.52 4.17 14.28
N ASN A 282 -32.61 4.74 15.07
CA ASN A 282 -31.97 4.12 16.23
C ASN A 282 -31.25 2.81 15.92
N THR A 283 -30.57 2.74 14.77
CA THR A 283 -29.78 1.58 14.35
C THR A 283 -28.28 1.87 14.28
N ASN A 284 -27.44 0.81 14.23
CA ASN A 284 -26.03 0.97 13.94
C ASN A 284 -25.88 1.35 12.46
N PHE A 285 -25.20 2.47 12.20
CA PHE A 285 -25.11 3.07 10.88
C PHE A 285 -24.02 2.44 9.99
N ASP A 286 -22.79 2.29 10.50
CA ASP A 286 -21.59 1.98 9.73
C ASP A 286 -21.12 0.51 9.86
N LYS A 287 -22.07 -0.43 9.77
CA LYS A 287 -21.75 -1.86 9.79
C LYS A 287 -20.83 -2.24 8.63
N GLN A 288 -19.84 -3.06 8.91
CA GLN A 288 -18.86 -3.51 7.93
C GLN A 288 -18.88 -5.03 7.80
N HIS A 289 -18.79 -5.50 6.56
CA HIS A 289 -18.71 -6.90 6.23
C HIS A 289 -17.78 -7.10 5.02
N ARG A 290 -16.68 -7.82 5.21
CA ARG A 290 -15.66 -8.03 4.20
C ARG A 290 -15.25 -9.47 4.12
N THR A 291 -15.06 -9.96 2.90
CA THR A 291 -14.37 -11.21 2.63
C THR A 291 -13.30 -10.98 1.58
N ALA A 292 -12.15 -11.61 1.75
CA ALA A 292 -11.08 -11.55 0.77
C ALA A 292 -10.38 -12.88 0.61
N ASP A 293 -9.88 -13.14 -0.58
CA ASP A 293 -9.01 -14.28 -0.84
C ASP A 293 -7.78 -13.89 -1.65
N ASN A 294 -6.71 -14.67 -1.45
CA ASN A 294 -5.50 -14.62 -2.22
C ASN A 294 -5.06 -16.05 -2.54
N VAL A 295 -5.08 -16.41 -3.81
CA VAL A 295 -4.65 -17.74 -4.29
C VAL A 295 -3.51 -17.55 -5.25
N TYR A 296 -2.43 -18.30 -5.10
CA TYR A 296 -1.31 -18.26 -6.00
C TYR A 296 -0.73 -19.64 -6.30
N LEU A 297 -0.32 -19.78 -7.54
CA LEU A 297 0.33 -20.97 -8.06
C LEU A 297 1.71 -20.59 -8.57
N LYS A 298 2.76 -21.13 -7.96
CA LYS A 298 4.15 -20.88 -8.37
C LYS A 298 4.74 -22.14 -8.96
N TYR A 299 5.25 -22.03 -10.20
CA TYR A 299 5.88 -23.12 -10.93
C TYR A 299 7.33 -22.78 -11.25
N LEU A 300 8.25 -23.63 -10.81
CA LEU A 300 9.67 -23.59 -11.17
C LEU A 300 9.91 -24.56 -12.29
N LEU A 301 10.02 -24.07 -13.53
CA LEU A 301 10.36 -24.91 -14.69
C LEU A 301 11.76 -25.52 -14.52
N ASN A 302 12.68 -24.69 -14.05
CA ASN A 302 14.05 -25.02 -13.65
C ASN A 302 14.58 -23.90 -12.73
N PRO A 303 15.82 -23.97 -12.18
CA PRO A 303 16.35 -22.92 -11.30
C PRO A 303 16.44 -21.51 -11.91
N LYS A 304 16.34 -21.39 -13.25
CA LYS A 304 16.41 -20.10 -13.95
C LYS A 304 15.06 -19.49 -14.25
N TRP A 305 14.00 -20.31 -14.39
CA TRP A 305 12.68 -19.88 -14.82
C TRP A 305 11.63 -20.15 -13.76
N SER A 306 10.91 -19.12 -13.36
CA SER A 306 9.75 -19.22 -12.49
C SER A 306 8.53 -18.53 -13.10
N PHE A 307 7.36 -19.10 -12.84
CA PHE A 307 6.05 -18.59 -13.23
C PHE A 307 5.20 -18.50 -11.99
N THR A 308 4.60 -17.35 -11.72
CA THR A 308 3.71 -17.16 -10.57
C THR A 308 2.40 -16.57 -11.05
N LEU A 309 1.31 -17.30 -10.89
CA LEU A 309 -0.04 -16.83 -11.12
C LEU A 309 -0.66 -16.44 -9.78
N ASN A 310 -1.16 -15.20 -9.67
CA ASN A 310 -1.89 -14.70 -8.52
C ASN A 310 -3.33 -14.40 -8.89
N LEU A 311 -4.24 -14.71 -7.98
CA LEU A 311 -5.65 -14.34 -8.03
C LEU A 311 -6.04 -13.80 -6.65
N LYS A 312 -6.49 -12.55 -6.60
CA LYS A 312 -6.91 -11.87 -5.37
C LYS A 312 -8.30 -11.29 -5.57
N ASN A 313 -9.20 -11.58 -4.66
CA ASN A 313 -10.54 -11.00 -4.64
C ASN A 313 -10.80 -10.30 -3.31
N LEU A 314 -11.65 -9.30 -3.36
CA LEU A 314 -12.18 -8.60 -2.20
C LEU A 314 -13.67 -8.34 -2.45
N TRP A 315 -14.50 -8.65 -1.47
CA TRP A 315 -15.93 -8.34 -1.44
C TRP A 315 -16.24 -7.57 -0.17
N ASN A 316 -16.67 -6.33 -0.33
CA ASN A 316 -17.14 -5.48 0.76
C ASN A 316 -18.64 -5.26 0.64
N ARG A 317 -19.30 -5.28 1.78
CA ARG A 317 -20.69 -4.89 1.99
C ARG A 317 -20.72 -4.03 3.24
N ASN A 318 -20.60 -2.74 3.05
CA ASN A 318 -20.54 -1.80 4.16
C ASN A 318 -21.81 -0.94 4.15
N GLN A 319 -22.50 -0.89 5.27
CA GLN A 319 -23.59 0.05 5.48
C GLN A 319 -23.04 1.41 5.90
N GLY A 320 -23.81 2.48 5.70
CA GLY A 320 -23.48 3.79 6.20
C GLY A 320 -22.21 4.38 5.61
N ALA A 321 -22.08 4.34 4.30
CA ALA A 321 -21.08 5.15 3.64
C ALA A 321 -21.26 6.62 4.04
N PHE A 322 -20.14 7.32 4.31
CA PHE A 322 -20.12 8.70 4.75
C PHE A 322 -20.78 8.92 6.12
N THR A 323 -20.14 8.36 7.16
CA THR A 323 -20.45 8.63 8.57
C THR A 323 -20.13 10.08 8.94
N LEU A 324 -20.92 11.02 8.45
CA LEU A 324 -20.66 12.45 8.56
C LEU A 324 -21.74 13.12 9.39
N ASN A 325 -21.30 14.04 10.27
CA ASN A 325 -22.17 15.05 10.85
C ASN A 325 -22.05 16.32 10.00
N PRO A 326 -23.10 17.16 9.93
CA PRO A 326 -23.07 18.39 9.12
C PRO A 326 -21.92 19.34 9.46
N THR A 327 -21.43 19.33 10.70
CA THR A 327 -20.29 20.16 11.13
C THR A 327 -19.32 19.39 12.02
N ALA A 328 -18.06 19.83 12.05
CA ALA A 328 -17.02 19.31 12.94
C ALA A 328 -17.37 19.51 14.43
N GLU A 329 -18.04 20.61 14.78
CA GLU A 329 -18.50 20.90 16.12
C GLU A 329 -19.53 19.87 16.58
N GLN A 330 -20.56 19.63 15.79
CA GLN A 330 -21.59 18.64 16.07
C GLN A 330 -20.99 17.22 16.20
N ALA A 331 -20.04 16.85 15.34
CA ALA A 331 -19.37 15.56 15.45
C ALA A 331 -18.64 15.36 16.79
N LEU A 332 -18.10 16.45 17.38
CA LEU A 332 -17.43 16.42 18.69
C LEU A 332 -18.40 16.50 19.88
N GLU A 333 -19.52 17.21 19.74
CA GLU A 333 -20.55 17.34 20.78
C GLU A 333 -21.36 16.06 20.94
N THR A 334 -21.76 15.43 19.85
CA THR A 334 -22.51 14.17 19.82
C THR A 334 -21.68 13.03 19.18
N PRO A 335 -20.59 12.60 19.82
CA PRO A 335 -19.65 11.71 19.23
C PRO A 335 -20.26 10.35 18.88
N TYR A 336 -20.00 9.91 17.64
CA TYR A 336 -20.50 8.65 17.08
C TYR A 336 -22.02 8.56 17.00
N ARG A 337 -22.71 9.71 16.89
CA ARG A 337 -24.14 9.83 16.61
C ARG A 337 -24.32 10.69 15.38
N LEU A 338 -25.26 10.34 14.55
CA LEU A 338 -25.67 11.11 13.39
C LEU A 338 -27.19 10.94 13.19
N ASP A 339 -27.79 11.76 12.33
CA ASP A 339 -29.21 11.76 12.08
C ASP A 339 -29.43 11.88 10.56
N GLN A 340 -29.40 10.76 9.85
CA GLN A 340 -29.49 10.67 8.38
C GLN A 340 -30.67 9.82 7.98
N ASN A 341 -31.48 10.33 7.02
CA ASN A 341 -32.69 9.66 6.55
C ASN A 341 -32.38 8.50 5.60
N ALA A 342 -31.18 8.45 4.99
CA ALA A 342 -30.76 7.40 4.08
C ALA A 342 -29.46 6.71 4.53
N VAL A 343 -29.50 5.38 4.61
CA VAL A 343 -28.34 4.55 4.92
C VAL A 343 -27.81 3.92 3.64
N GLY A 344 -26.76 4.50 3.08
CA GLY A 344 -26.13 3.96 1.87
C GLY A 344 -25.44 2.63 2.12
N GLU A 345 -25.82 1.58 1.40
CA GLU A 345 -25.13 0.28 1.41
C GLU A 345 -24.11 0.21 0.27
N MET A 346 -22.84 0.21 0.60
CA MET A 346 -21.76 0.09 -0.39
C MET A 346 -21.52 -1.37 -0.76
N VAL A 347 -21.56 -1.64 -2.05
CA VAL A 347 -21.07 -2.88 -2.66
C VAL A 347 -19.76 -2.58 -3.36
N ASP A 348 -18.67 -3.26 -2.96
CA ASP A 348 -17.36 -3.10 -3.56
C ASP A 348 -16.71 -4.47 -3.78
N ASN A 349 -16.61 -4.87 -5.05
CA ASN A 349 -16.01 -6.13 -5.45
C ASN A 349 -14.77 -5.84 -6.28
N SER A 350 -13.62 -6.32 -5.86
CA SER A 350 -12.40 -6.19 -6.65
C SER A 350 -11.79 -7.54 -7.00
N LEU A 351 -11.26 -7.63 -8.21
CA LEU A 351 -10.47 -8.74 -8.73
C LEU A 351 -9.11 -8.21 -9.17
N ASN A 352 -8.05 -8.88 -8.74
CA ASN A 352 -6.68 -8.57 -9.09
C ASN A 352 -6.00 -9.87 -9.51
N THR A 353 -5.72 -10.04 -10.80
CA THR A 353 -5.06 -11.24 -11.34
C THR A 353 -3.76 -10.84 -11.99
N SER A 354 -2.69 -11.59 -11.72
CA SER A 354 -1.39 -11.33 -12.35
C SER A 354 -0.62 -12.60 -12.67
N LEU A 355 0.14 -12.54 -13.76
CA LEU A 355 1.11 -13.56 -14.15
C LEU A 355 2.50 -12.93 -14.15
N ALA A 356 3.36 -13.38 -13.24
CA ALA A 356 4.77 -13.01 -13.20
C ALA A 356 5.63 -14.13 -13.80
N ILE A 357 6.46 -13.77 -14.78
CA ILE A 357 7.46 -14.65 -15.39
C ILE A 357 8.83 -14.06 -15.05
N ARG A 358 9.73 -14.87 -14.47
CA ARG A 358 11.08 -14.45 -14.14
C ARG A 358 12.10 -15.42 -14.73
N TYR A 359 13.16 -14.85 -15.27
CA TYR A 359 14.35 -15.58 -15.73
C TYR A 359 15.59 -14.99 -15.05
N THR A 360 16.38 -15.84 -14.41
CA THR A 360 17.65 -15.49 -13.79
C THR A 360 18.79 -16.11 -14.61
N GLY A 361 19.57 -15.25 -15.24
CA GLY A 361 20.63 -15.67 -16.18
C GLY A 361 22.01 -15.23 -15.76
N ALA A 362 23.04 -15.78 -16.41
CA ALA A 362 24.43 -15.42 -16.17
C ALA A 362 24.83 -14.05 -16.77
N LYS A 363 24.10 -13.59 -17.79
CA LYS A 363 24.39 -12.33 -18.49
C LYS A 363 23.37 -11.24 -18.21
N MET A 364 22.13 -11.61 -17.93
CA MET A 364 21.03 -10.71 -17.64
C MET A 364 19.91 -11.47 -16.97
N ASP A 365 19.11 -10.76 -16.17
CA ASP A 365 17.84 -11.21 -15.64
C ASP A 365 16.71 -10.58 -16.45
N PHE A 366 15.58 -11.32 -16.58
CA PHE A 366 14.39 -10.85 -17.27
C PHE A 366 13.16 -11.07 -16.38
N SER A 367 12.24 -10.13 -16.41
CA SER A 367 10.92 -10.30 -15.81
C SER A 367 9.82 -9.71 -16.70
N SER A 368 8.68 -10.40 -16.73
CA SER A 368 7.42 -9.94 -17.29
C SER A 368 6.36 -10.03 -16.20
N LEU A 369 5.55 -8.98 -16.06
CA LEU A 369 4.43 -8.94 -15.15
C LEU A 369 3.20 -8.42 -15.89
N THR A 370 2.31 -9.35 -16.27
CA THR A 370 1.01 -9.06 -16.86
C THR A 370 -0.04 -9.05 -15.77
N ALA A 371 -0.87 -8.03 -15.68
CA ALA A 371 -1.96 -7.99 -14.72
C ALA A 371 -3.27 -7.49 -15.33
N TYR A 372 -4.36 -8.05 -14.81
CA TYR A 372 -5.73 -7.58 -15.04
C TYR A 372 -6.37 -7.27 -13.70
N GLN A 373 -7.03 -6.11 -13.64
CA GLN A 373 -7.77 -5.66 -12.47
C GLN A 373 -9.18 -5.25 -12.88
N SER A 374 -10.13 -5.51 -11.99
CA SER A 374 -11.51 -5.09 -12.13
C SER A 374 -12.02 -4.67 -10.77
N ASN A 375 -12.69 -3.53 -10.70
CA ASN A 375 -13.39 -3.08 -9.50
C ASN A 375 -14.82 -2.70 -9.84
N TYR A 376 -15.78 -3.42 -9.27
CA TYR A 376 -17.20 -3.17 -9.40
C TYR A 376 -17.73 -2.59 -8.10
N ARG A 377 -18.00 -1.29 -8.09
CA ARG A 377 -18.38 -0.52 -6.91
C ARG A 377 -19.58 0.36 -7.16
N TYR A 378 -20.52 0.34 -6.23
CA TYR A 378 -21.75 1.15 -6.26
C TYR A 378 -22.40 1.16 -4.86
N TYR A 379 -23.36 2.03 -4.67
CA TYR A 379 -24.27 2.02 -3.51
C TYR A 379 -25.58 1.34 -3.90
N ASN A 380 -25.92 0.27 -3.19
CA ASN A 380 -27.13 -0.52 -3.45
C ASN A 380 -28.40 0.27 -3.07
N THR A 381 -28.33 1.06 -2.00
CA THR A 381 -29.33 2.02 -1.53
C THR A 381 -28.77 3.44 -1.67
N PRO A 382 -29.62 4.48 -1.84
CA PRO A 382 -29.17 5.86 -1.91
C PRO A 382 -28.32 6.25 -0.69
N VAL A 383 -27.34 7.12 -0.93
CA VAL A 383 -26.53 7.73 0.11
C VAL A 383 -27.10 9.10 0.43
N ASP A 384 -27.28 9.40 1.72
CA ASP A 384 -27.65 10.73 2.17
C ASP A 384 -26.62 11.78 1.73
N GLY A 385 -27.06 12.80 1.01
CA GLY A 385 -26.22 13.85 0.42
C GLY A 385 -26.24 15.16 1.22
N ASP A 386 -27.19 15.34 2.13
CA ASP A 386 -27.30 16.50 3.01
C ASP A 386 -26.97 16.19 4.47
N PHE A 387 -26.78 14.92 4.82
CA PHE A 387 -26.39 14.42 6.14
C PHE A 387 -27.37 14.80 7.25
N SER A 388 -28.67 14.83 6.94
CA SER A 388 -29.74 15.27 7.81
C SER A 388 -30.95 14.32 7.77
N PRO A 389 -31.93 14.47 8.69
CA PRO A 389 -33.17 13.69 8.61
C PRO A 389 -34.17 14.15 7.52
N LEU A 390 -33.84 15.21 6.77
CA LEU A 390 -34.67 15.77 5.71
C LEU A 390 -34.45 15.06 4.37
N ASP A 391 -35.44 15.07 3.48
CA ASP A 391 -35.34 14.52 2.12
C ASP A 391 -34.95 15.61 1.12
N ILE A 392 -33.74 16.18 1.30
CA ILE A 392 -33.24 17.25 0.42
C ILE A 392 -32.51 16.65 -0.77
N ILE A 393 -31.42 15.90 -0.52
CA ILE A 393 -30.56 15.35 -1.58
C ILE A 393 -30.11 13.95 -1.22
N SER A 394 -30.19 13.03 -2.18
CA SER A 394 -29.56 11.72 -2.08
C SER A 394 -28.75 11.36 -3.33
N ILE A 395 -27.69 10.58 -3.16
CA ILE A 395 -26.80 10.16 -4.24
C ILE A 395 -27.14 8.74 -4.65
N VAL A 396 -27.37 8.54 -5.95
CA VAL A 396 -27.70 7.27 -6.57
C VAL A 396 -26.68 6.93 -7.65
N ASN A 397 -26.07 5.75 -7.57
CA ASN A 397 -25.14 5.29 -8.60
C ASN A 397 -25.29 3.83 -9.01
N ASN A 398 -26.37 3.16 -8.60
CA ASN A 398 -26.66 1.79 -9.03
C ASN A 398 -27.33 1.76 -10.39
N TYR A 399 -26.56 2.01 -11.45
CA TYR A 399 -27.03 1.98 -12.85
C TYR A 399 -26.57 0.74 -13.61
N GLY A 400 -26.10 -0.28 -12.91
CA GLY A 400 -25.64 -1.54 -13.48
C GLY A 400 -24.14 -1.63 -13.73
N LYS A 401 -23.70 -2.84 -14.01
CA LYS A 401 -22.28 -3.19 -14.10
C LYS A 401 -21.51 -2.42 -15.20
N GLU A 402 -22.20 -2.01 -16.24
CA GLU A 402 -21.60 -1.22 -17.34
C GLU A 402 -21.01 0.10 -16.84
N TRP A 403 -21.66 0.72 -15.83
CA TRP A 403 -21.35 2.08 -15.37
C TRP A 403 -20.51 2.13 -14.09
N ASN A 404 -20.35 0.99 -13.42
CA ASN A 404 -19.71 0.93 -12.09
C ASN A 404 -18.50 0.01 -12.06
N ASN A 405 -18.00 -0.46 -13.22
CA ASN A 405 -16.94 -1.43 -13.30
C ASN A 405 -15.68 -0.84 -13.95
N VAL A 406 -14.73 -0.43 -13.14
CA VAL A 406 -13.41 -0.01 -13.61
C VAL A 406 -12.58 -1.23 -13.96
N ASN A 407 -11.97 -1.23 -15.14
CA ASN A 407 -11.12 -2.31 -15.60
C ASN A 407 -9.78 -1.78 -16.07
N ALA A 408 -8.71 -2.55 -15.82
CA ALA A 408 -7.41 -2.22 -16.39
C ALA A 408 -6.54 -3.45 -16.66
N TRP A 409 -5.76 -3.33 -17.73
CA TRP A 409 -4.69 -4.23 -18.09
C TRP A 409 -3.36 -3.52 -17.98
N THR A 410 -2.36 -4.19 -17.43
CA THR A 410 -1.00 -3.68 -17.35
C THR A 410 -0.02 -4.75 -17.77
N GLU A 411 1.08 -4.34 -18.43
CA GLU A 411 2.23 -5.19 -18.74
C GLU A 411 3.51 -4.43 -18.42
N GLU A 412 4.39 -5.05 -17.67
CA GLU A 412 5.74 -4.55 -17.40
C GLU A 412 6.77 -5.58 -17.84
N LEU A 413 7.63 -5.20 -18.77
CA LEU A 413 8.81 -5.98 -19.18
C LEU A 413 10.05 -5.32 -18.63
N ARG A 414 10.94 -6.10 -18.02
CA ARG A 414 12.19 -5.59 -17.45
C ARG A 414 13.36 -6.52 -17.77
N LEU A 415 14.47 -5.90 -18.14
CA LEU A 415 15.79 -6.50 -18.27
C LEU A 415 16.71 -5.84 -17.25
N SER A 416 17.57 -6.60 -16.60
CA SER A 416 18.54 -6.04 -15.66
C SER A 416 19.85 -6.79 -15.69
N SER A 417 20.90 -6.16 -15.15
CA SER A 417 22.18 -6.83 -14.90
C SER A 417 21.95 -8.04 -14.01
N PRO A 418 22.78 -9.10 -14.18
CA PRO A 418 22.62 -10.33 -13.40
C PRO A 418 22.73 -10.07 -11.91
N THR A 419 21.85 -10.68 -11.15
CA THR A 419 21.89 -10.71 -9.69
C THR A 419 23.21 -11.27 -9.16
N ALA A 420 23.78 -12.26 -9.82
CA ALA A 420 25.05 -12.92 -9.49
C ALA A 420 26.30 -12.16 -9.93
N GLY A 421 26.16 -10.98 -10.55
CA GLY A 421 27.28 -10.24 -11.13
C GLY A 421 28.12 -9.51 -10.08
N VAL A 422 29.44 -9.48 -10.28
CA VAL A 422 30.40 -8.63 -9.52
C VAL A 422 30.68 -7.31 -10.24
N SER A 423 29.95 -7.03 -11.32
CA SER A 423 30.20 -5.83 -12.14
C SER A 423 30.06 -4.56 -11.30
N PRO A 424 30.98 -3.59 -11.43
CA PRO A 424 30.82 -2.28 -10.82
C PRO A 424 29.64 -1.51 -11.44
N LEU A 425 29.18 -1.93 -12.63
CA LEU A 425 28.02 -1.36 -13.30
C LEU A 425 26.82 -2.30 -13.12
N LYS A 426 25.77 -1.80 -12.49
CA LYS A 426 24.44 -2.40 -12.49
C LYS A 426 23.51 -1.57 -13.36
N TRP A 427 22.58 -2.23 -14.05
CA TRP A 427 21.63 -1.55 -14.91
C TRP A 427 20.28 -2.25 -14.91
N ALA A 428 19.23 -1.50 -15.15
CA ALA A 428 17.90 -1.98 -15.42
C ALA A 428 17.27 -1.17 -16.55
N LEU A 429 16.58 -1.86 -17.46
CA LEU A 429 15.79 -1.27 -18.54
C LEU A 429 14.40 -1.86 -18.48
N GLY A 430 13.38 -1.06 -18.74
CA GLY A 430 12.02 -1.59 -18.73
C GLY A 430 11.08 -0.82 -19.66
N SER A 431 9.98 -1.48 -19.96
CA SER A 431 8.82 -0.91 -20.64
C SER A 431 7.58 -1.22 -19.84
N TYR A 432 6.62 -0.31 -19.88
CA TYR A 432 5.34 -0.44 -19.19
C TYR A 432 4.20 0.02 -20.10
N LEU A 433 3.16 -0.80 -20.18
CA LEU A 433 1.94 -0.53 -20.93
C LEU A 433 0.74 -0.65 -20.01
N PHE A 434 -0.25 0.22 -20.19
CA PHE A 434 -1.54 0.05 -19.53
C PHE A 434 -2.71 0.46 -20.43
N LEU A 435 -3.85 -0.18 -20.19
CA LEU A 435 -5.16 0.12 -20.76
C LEU A 435 -6.15 0.16 -19.62
N GLN A 436 -6.89 1.25 -19.48
CA GLN A 436 -7.85 1.45 -18.39
C GLN A 436 -9.17 1.98 -18.94
N SER A 437 -10.28 1.47 -18.42
CA SER A 437 -11.63 1.98 -18.65
C SER A 437 -12.28 2.26 -17.31
N SER A 438 -12.76 3.49 -17.12
CA SER A 438 -13.36 3.98 -15.87
C SER A 438 -14.71 4.63 -16.20
N PRO A 439 -15.79 3.85 -16.37
CA PRO A 439 -17.13 4.38 -16.50
C PRO A 439 -17.64 4.85 -15.15
N ASN A 440 -18.39 5.94 -15.13
CA ASN A 440 -19.09 6.46 -13.97
C ASN A 440 -20.44 7.00 -14.37
N LYS A 441 -21.52 6.59 -13.68
CA LYS A 441 -22.85 7.15 -13.80
C LYS A 441 -23.41 7.41 -12.43
N GLN A 442 -23.69 8.68 -12.15
CA GLN A 442 -24.13 9.12 -10.84
C GLN A 442 -25.33 10.03 -10.98
N GLY A 443 -26.38 9.74 -10.22
CA GLY A 443 -27.55 10.57 -10.07
C GLY A 443 -27.53 11.32 -8.75
N VAL A 444 -27.98 12.56 -8.78
CA VAL A 444 -28.34 13.34 -7.60
C VAL A 444 -29.85 13.47 -7.61
N HIS A 445 -30.49 12.82 -6.67
CA HIS A 445 -31.94 12.90 -6.48
C HIS A 445 -32.25 14.06 -5.53
N PHE A 446 -33.12 14.94 -6.00
CA PHE A 446 -33.68 16.05 -5.24
C PHE A 446 -35.04 15.62 -4.72
N GLY A 447 -35.15 15.40 -3.40
CA GLY A 447 -36.37 14.87 -2.78
C GLY A 447 -37.43 15.90 -2.50
N ALA A 448 -38.32 15.59 -1.56
CA ALA A 448 -39.47 16.45 -1.25
C ALA A 448 -39.07 17.79 -0.63
N ASP A 449 -37.96 17.83 0.12
CA ASP A 449 -37.45 19.01 0.82
C ASP A 449 -36.42 19.80 0.01
N ALA A 450 -36.23 19.50 -1.27
CA ALA A 450 -35.20 20.09 -2.14
C ALA A 450 -35.22 21.62 -2.23
N ALA A 451 -36.39 22.23 -2.00
CA ALA A 451 -36.54 23.69 -1.94
C ALA A 451 -35.67 24.35 -0.85
N LEU A 452 -35.30 23.62 0.23
CA LEU A 452 -34.41 24.10 1.29
C LEU A 452 -32.96 24.25 0.82
N ALA A 453 -32.56 23.50 -0.21
CA ALA A 453 -31.28 23.67 -0.90
C ALA A 453 -31.36 24.69 -2.09
N GLY A 454 -32.48 25.42 -2.22
CA GLY A 454 -32.66 26.39 -3.31
C GLY A 454 -33.06 25.81 -4.66
N SER A 455 -33.42 24.51 -4.70
CA SER A 455 -33.95 23.91 -5.92
C SER A 455 -35.34 24.49 -6.26
N PRO A 456 -35.61 24.89 -7.53
CA PRO A 456 -36.93 25.33 -7.92
C PRO A 456 -37.96 24.19 -8.01
N ASP A 457 -37.50 22.96 -8.21
CA ASP A 457 -38.31 21.75 -8.35
C ASP A 457 -37.95 20.72 -7.27
N SER A 458 -38.83 19.73 -7.06
CA SER A 458 -38.64 18.60 -6.20
C SER A 458 -39.00 17.29 -6.89
N ASN A 459 -38.57 16.16 -6.34
CA ASN A 459 -38.86 14.80 -6.84
C ASN A 459 -38.34 14.60 -8.27
N TYR A 460 -37.06 14.81 -8.48
CA TYR A 460 -36.37 14.54 -9.74
C TYR A 460 -34.90 14.14 -9.52
N THR A 461 -34.30 13.56 -10.54
CA THR A 461 -32.87 13.16 -10.51
C THR A 461 -32.09 13.80 -11.65
N ILE A 462 -30.96 14.43 -11.35
CA ILE A 462 -29.97 14.82 -12.34
C ILE A 462 -28.95 13.70 -12.43
N ILE A 463 -28.78 13.13 -13.62
CA ILE A 463 -27.86 12.03 -13.87
C ILE A 463 -26.69 12.52 -14.72
N ASN A 464 -25.48 12.43 -14.17
CA ASN A 464 -24.23 12.69 -14.88
C ASN A 464 -23.55 11.37 -15.26
N THR A 465 -23.22 11.22 -16.53
CA THR A 465 -22.54 10.05 -17.08
C THR A 465 -21.19 10.46 -17.64
N THR A 466 -20.13 9.77 -17.24
CA THR A 466 -18.78 9.99 -17.75
C THR A 466 -18.12 8.64 -18.02
N GLN A 467 -17.56 8.46 -19.22
CA GLN A 467 -16.77 7.29 -19.55
C GLN A 467 -15.35 7.71 -19.93
N ILE A 468 -14.36 7.34 -19.11
CA ILE A 468 -12.96 7.67 -19.33
C ILE A 468 -12.22 6.41 -19.78
N LYS A 469 -11.47 6.53 -20.90
CA LYS A 469 -10.57 5.49 -21.40
C LYS A 469 -9.16 6.05 -21.48
N ASN A 470 -8.26 5.45 -20.71
CA ASN A 470 -6.86 5.81 -20.65
C ASN A 470 -6.00 4.69 -21.23
N LYS A 471 -4.98 5.05 -22.00
CA LYS A 471 -3.92 4.13 -22.43
C LYS A 471 -2.57 4.82 -22.32
N GLY A 472 -1.53 4.08 -22.00
CA GLY A 472 -0.21 4.65 -21.90
C GLY A 472 0.89 3.64 -22.12
N LEU A 473 2.04 4.18 -22.53
CA LEU A 473 3.28 3.45 -22.78
C LEU A 473 4.43 4.21 -22.14
N ALA A 474 5.32 3.48 -21.48
CA ALA A 474 6.53 4.08 -20.93
C ALA A 474 7.76 3.22 -21.19
N PHE A 475 8.91 3.93 -21.25
CA PHE A 475 10.23 3.32 -21.27
C PHE A 475 11.08 3.94 -20.17
N TYR A 476 11.83 3.12 -19.45
CA TYR A 476 12.69 3.60 -18.39
C TYR A 476 14.01 2.85 -18.34
N GLY A 477 15.02 3.50 -17.79
CA GLY A 477 16.33 2.93 -17.55
C GLY A 477 16.98 3.52 -16.31
N GLN A 478 17.73 2.70 -15.60
CA GLN A 478 18.53 3.10 -14.45
C GLN A 478 19.90 2.44 -14.53
N LEU A 479 20.92 3.17 -14.16
CA LEU A 479 22.30 2.73 -14.05
C LEU A 479 22.81 3.04 -12.65
N GLU A 480 23.56 2.13 -12.05
CA GLU A 480 24.37 2.36 -10.85
C GLU A 480 25.80 1.98 -11.15
N TYR A 481 26.74 2.88 -10.87
CA TYR A 481 28.16 2.65 -11.06
C TYR A 481 28.92 2.84 -9.76
N ALA A 482 29.61 1.79 -9.32
CA ALA A 482 30.50 1.83 -8.18
C ALA A 482 31.85 2.46 -8.58
N LEU A 483 32.04 3.75 -8.27
CA LEU A 483 33.29 4.49 -8.52
C LEU A 483 34.44 3.92 -7.67
N SER A 484 34.11 3.43 -6.49
CA SER A 484 35.03 2.75 -5.58
C SER A 484 34.22 1.88 -4.59
N LYS A 485 34.91 1.18 -3.67
CA LYS A 485 34.23 0.45 -2.59
C LYS A 485 33.38 1.34 -1.69
N LYS A 486 33.67 2.66 -1.64
CA LYS A 486 33.00 3.62 -0.77
C LYS A 486 32.02 4.54 -1.50
N PHE A 487 32.23 4.77 -2.78
CA PHE A 487 31.44 5.73 -3.56
C PHE A 487 30.71 5.05 -4.71
N SER A 488 29.43 5.33 -4.86
CA SER A 488 28.63 4.95 -6.04
C SER A 488 27.76 6.11 -6.51
N VAL A 489 27.46 6.13 -7.80
CA VAL A 489 26.54 7.07 -8.43
C VAL A 489 25.46 6.27 -9.14
N SER A 490 24.21 6.69 -8.99
CA SER A 490 23.05 6.13 -9.71
C SER A 490 22.36 7.23 -10.49
N GLY A 491 21.97 6.92 -11.72
CA GLY A 491 21.19 7.81 -12.59
C GLY A 491 20.11 7.04 -13.32
N GLY A 492 18.97 7.68 -13.54
CA GLY A 492 17.86 7.05 -14.24
C GLY A 492 16.98 8.06 -14.95
N LEU A 493 16.27 7.57 -15.94
CA LEU A 493 15.34 8.35 -16.75
C LEU A 493 14.15 7.48 -17.14
N ARG A 494 12.97 8.07 -17.12
CA ARG A 494 11.75 7.47 -17.66
C ARG A 494 11.03 8.48 -18.55
N TYR A 495 10.51 7.98 -19.66
CA TYR A 495 9.60 8.66 -20.54
C TYR A 495 8.26 7.96 -20.52
N ASP A 496 7.20 8.71 -20.27
CA ASP A 496 5.81 8.25 -20.30
C ASP A 496 5.04 9.00 -21.40
N TYR A 497 4.20 8.27 -22.12
CA TYR A 497 3.15 8.78 -22.98
C TYR A 497 1.82 8.26 -22.51
N GLN A 498 0.82 9.15 -22.40
CA GLN A 498 -0.56 8.78 -22.06
C GLN A 498 -1.54 9.50 -22.99
N GLU A 499 -2.55 8.78 -23.43
CA GLU A 499 -3.73 9.29 -24.12
C GLU A 499 -4.96 9.07 -23.23
N SER A 500 -5.78 10.08 -23.07
CA SER A 500 -7.05 10.06 -22.35
C SER A 500 -8.17 10.46 -23.30
N ARG A 501 -9.23 9.68 -23.34
CA ARG A 501 -10.50 10.00 -24.02
C ARG A 501 -11.61 9.94 -22.99
N ALA A 502 -12.48 10.93 -23.00
CA ALA A 502 -13.66 11.00 -22.16
C ALA A 502 -14.90 11.27 -23.00
N GLU A 503 -16.00 10.67 -22.61
CA GLU A 503 -17.35 10.87 -23.15
C GLU A 503 -18.24 11.25 -21.97
N VAL A 504 -19.09 12.29 -22.14
CA VAL A 504 -19.98 12.79 -21.10
C VAL A 504 -21.39 12.99 -21.65
N SER A 505 -22.40 12.75 -20.80
CA SER A 505 -23.80 13.11 -21.07
C SER A 505 -24.53 13.39 -19.76
N GLY A 506 -25.57 14.19 -19.80
CA GLY A 506 -26.39 14.60 -18.66
C GLY A 506 -27.88 14.42 -18.94
N LEU A 507 -28.65 13.95 -17.95
CA LEU A 507 -30.09 13.78 -18.03
C LEU A 507 -30.77 14.37 -16.79
N TYR A 508 -31.92 15.01 -16.99
CA TYR A 508 -32.88 15.36 -15.96
C TYR A 508 -34.06 14.37 -16.04
N VAL A 509 -34.36 13.70 -14.95
CA VAL A 509 -35.39 12.65 -14.91
C VAL A 509 -36.38 12.94 -13.78
N PRO A 510 -37.63 13.36 -14.07
CA PRO A 510 -38.69 13.49 -13.06
C PRO A 510 -39.03 12.12 -12.44
N ASP A 511 -39.36 12.09 -11.17
CA ASP A 511 -39.79 10.87 -10.50
C ASP A 511 -41.02 10.23 -11.16
N GLY A 512 -41.01 8.91 -11.23
CA GLY A 512 -42.03 8.14 -11.92
C GLY A 512 -41.95 8.20 -13.44
N SER A 513 -41.02 8.95 -14.05
CA SER A 513 -40.77 8.96 -15.48
C SER A 513 -39.76 7.87 -15.88
N THR A 514 -39.99 7.22 -17.00
CA THR A 514 -39.07 6.27 -17.63
C THR A 514 -38.13 6.94 -18.65
N SER A 515 -38.37 8.23 -18.96
CA SER A 515 -37.60 9.02 -19.93
C SER A 515 -37.16 10.32 -19.29
N GLY A 516 -35.91 10.77 -19.62
CA GLY A 516 -35.35 12.02 -19.17
C GLY A 516 -35.17 13.03 -20.29
N PHE A 517 -34.90 14.28 -19.90
CA PHE A 517 -34.57 15.38 -20.82
C PHE A 517 -33.04 15.57 -20.75
N PRO A 518 -32.33 15.70 -21.89
CA PRO A 518 -30.90 15.99 -21.88
C PRO A 518 -30.60 17.34 -21.19
N THR A 519 -29.77 17.33 -20.16
CA THR A 519 -29.14 18.54 -19.58
C THR A 519 -27.84 18.85 -20.28
N GLN A 520 -27.14 17.80 -20.75
CA GLN A 520 -25.96 17.87 -21.56
C GLN A 520 -26.03 16.81 -22.66
N PRO A 521 -25.89 17.17 -23.94
CA PRO A 521 -25.85 16.19 -25.03
C PRO A 521 -24.56 15.36 -24.96
N ASP A 522 -24.57 14.20 -25.57
CA ASP A 522 -23.42 13.34 -25.72
C ASP A 522 -22.28 14.11 -26.38
N THR A 523 -21.22 14.28 -25.62
CA THR A 523 -20.02 15.03 -26.04
C THR A 523 -18.77 14.23 -25.71
N SER A 524 -17.76 14.28 -26.57
CA SER A 524 -16.51 13.58 -26.33
C SER A 524 -15.29 14.46 -26.52
N GLY A 525 -14.25 14.20 -25.75
CA GLY A 525 -12.97 14.88 -25.84
C GLY A 525 -11.81 13.89 -25.79
N LYS A 526 -10.66 14.33 -26.27
CA LYS A 526 -9.42 13.57 -26.25
C LYS A 526 -8.24 14.49 -25.95
N THR A 527 -7.33 13.99 -25.12
CA THR A 527 -6.08 14.69 -24.82
C THR A 527 -4.93 13.68 -24.71
N ASN A 528 -3.69 14.17 -24.77
CA ASN A 528 -2.50 13.36 -24.54
C ASN A 528 -1.44 14.15 -23.77
N TYR A 529 -0.60 13.44 -23.05
CA TYR A 529 0.46 14.00 -22.22
C TYR A 529 1.73 13.18 -22.34
N HIS A 530 2.85 13.89 -22.15
CA HIS A 530 4.17 13.31 -22.07
C HIS A 530 4.81 13.72 -20.75
N ALA A 531 5.54 12.80 -20.11
CA ALA A 531 6.31 13.11 -18.91
C ALA A 531 7.71 12.49 -19.01
N VAL A 532 8.69 13.24 -18.51
CA VAL A 532 10.08 12.76 -18.37
C VAL A 532 10.44 12.87 -16.90
N THR A 533 10.83 11.79 -16.27
CA THR A 533 11.15 11.75 -14.83
C THR A 533 12.59 11.28 -14.62
N PRO A 534 13.55 12.22 -14.43
CA PRO A 534 14.93 11.92 -14.10
C PRO A 534 15.12 11.58 -12.62
N MET A 535 16.19 10.84 -12.33
CA MET A 535 16.75 10.67 -11.00
C MET A 535 18.28 10.69 -11.03
N LEU A 536 18.87 11.16 -9.94
CA LEU A 536 20.31 11.11 -9.69
C LEU A 536 20.55 10.88 -8.20
N SER A 537 21.44 9.95 -7.85
CA SER A 537 21.82 9.71 -6.46
C SER A 537 23.34 9.53 -6.34
N LEU A 538 23.90 10.09 -5.29
CA LEU A 538 25.28 9.91 -4.87
C LEU A 538 25.28 9.19 -3.53
N SER A 539 26.06 8.13 -3.42
CA SER A 539 26.17 7.31 -2.21
C SER A 539 27.59 7.27 -1.71
N PHE A 540 27.77 7.47 -0.42
CA PHE A 540 29.03 7.34 0.28
C PHE A 540 28.90 6.37 1.44
N ARG A 541 29.68 5.30 1.45
CA ARG A 541 29.77 4.30 2.52
C ARG A 541 31.15 4.39 3.19
N PRO A 542 31.29 5.13 4.27
CA PRO A 542 32.57 5.24 5.00
C PRO A 542 33.05 3.88 5.52
N ASP A 543 32.09 3.04 5.95
CA ASP A 543 32.26 1.69 6.46
C ASP A 543 31.08 0.79 6.04
N GLU A 544 31.03 -0.46 6.52
CA GLU A 544 30.00 -1.43 6.20
C GLU A 544 28.65 -1.15 6.89
N ASN A 545 28.66 -0.33 7.94
CA ASN A 545 27.50 -0.05 8.78
C ASN A 545 26.84 1.30 8.49
N SER A 546 27.50 2.18 7.73
CA SER A 546 27.04 3.54 7.51
C SER A 546 26.92 3.87 6.03
N HIS A 547 25.79 4.50 5.66
CA HIS A 547 25.50 4.94 4.31
C HIS A 547 24.95 6.37 4.32
N ILE A 548 25.69 7.28 3.74
CA ILE A 548 25.30 8.67 3.50
C ILE A 548 24.93 8.79 2.02
N TYR A 549 23.82 9.43 1.71
CA TYR A 549 23.43 9.66 0.32
C TYR A 549 22.85 11.05 0.12
N ALA A 550 22.98 11.56 -1.11
CA ALA A 550 22.26 12.72 -1.59
C ALA A 550 21.55 12.33 -2.88
N SER A 551 20.29 12.71 -3.03
CA SER A 551 19.51 12.35 -4.22
C SER A 551 18.65 13.50 -4.71
N TYR A 552 18.45 13.53 -6.04
CA TYR A 552 17.41 14.26 -6.74
C TYR A 552 16.49 13.29 -7.43
N ARG A 553 15.18 13.43 -7.24
CA ARG A 553 14.16 12.57 -7.84
C ARG A 553 12.97 13.40 -8.28
N GLN A 554 12.41 13.08 -9.44
CA GLN A 554 11.18 13.67 -9.94
C GLN A 554 10.07 12.64 -10.00
N GLY A 555 8.87 13.04 -9.61
CA GLY A 555 7.62 12.32 -9.82
C GLY A 555 6.61 13.18 -10.55
N TYR A 556 5.57 12.57 -11.09
CA TYR A 556 4.48 13.28 -11.73
C TYR A 556 3.15 12.59 -11.49
N ARG A 557 2.08 13.38 -11.58
CA ARG A 557 0.70 12.90 -11.70
C ARG A 557 0.17 13.31 -13.06
N THR A 558 -0.55 12.40 -13.71
CA THR A 558 -1.00 12.62 -15.09
C THR A 558 -2.04 13.73 -15.18
N GLY A 559 -2.11 14.40 -16.31
CA GLY A 559 -3.25 15.23 -16.68
C GLY A 559 -4.43 14.39 -17.16
N GLY A 560 -5.55 15.03 -17.41
CA GLY A 560 -6.78 14.39 -17.85
C GLY A 560 -7.79 15.37 -18.41
N LEU A 561 -9.05 14.95 -18.45
CA LEU A 561 -10.20 15.73 -18.84
C LEU A 561 -11.16 15.85 -17.67
N THR A 562 -11.74 17.02 -17.46
CA THR A 562 -12.74 17.23 -16.41
C THR A 562 -14.01 16.46 -16.70
N GLN A 563 -14.68 16.01 -15.65
CA GLN A 563 -15.98 15.36 -15.72
C GLN A 563 -17.10 16.41 -15.92
N LEU A 564 -18.30 15.94 -16.22
CA LEU A 564 -19.48 16.77 -16.22
C LEU A 564 -19.85 17.14 -14.78
N SER A 565 -20.04 18.43 -14.51
CA SER A 565 -20.46 18.97 -13.23
C SER A 565 -21.28 20.24 -13.42
N SER A 566 -21.96 20.69 -12.39
CA SER A 566 -22.70 21.96 -12.35
C SER A 566 -21.82 23.19 -12.15
N ASP A 567 -20.52 23.05 -11.97
CA ASP A 567 -19.61 24.20 -11.82
C ASP A 567 -19.49 25.00 -13.13
N PRO A 568 -20.06 26.22 -13.21
CA PRO A 568 -20.03 27.02 -14.42
C PRO A 568 -18.64 27.53 -14.77
N SER A 569 -17.71 27.52 -13.82
CA SER A 569 -16.32 27.98 -14.02
C SER A 569 -15.44 26.96 -14.72
N GLN A 570 -15.90 25.72 -14.84
CA GLN A 570 -15.12 24.62 -15.42
C GLN A 570 -16.00 23.77 -16.34
N PRO A 571 -15.95 24.03 -17.66
CA PRO A 571 -16.72 23.22 -18.60
C PRO A 571 -16.28 21.76 -18.60
N PRO A 572 -17.16 20.81 -18.95
CA PRO A 572 -16.80 19.40 -19.09
C PRO A 572 -15.75 19.23 -20.19
N LEU A 573 -14.95 18.17 -20.08
CA LEU A 573 -13.90 17.81 -21.04
C LEU A 573 -12.78 18.86 -21.17
N TYR A 574 -12.68 19.78 -20.20
CA TYR A 574 -11.58 20.73 -20.16
C TYR A 574 -10.27 20.00 -19.75
N PRO A 575 -9.17 20.16 -20.51
CA PRO A 575 -7.93 19.46 -20.19
C PRO A 575 -7.20 20.14 -19.03
N TYR A 576 -6.89 19.36 -17.97
CA TYR A 576 -5.96 19.78 -16.93
C TYR A 576 -4.58 19.15 -17.15
N GLN A 577 -3.54 19.88 -16.77
CA GLN A 577 -2.15 19.54 -17.06
C GLN A 577 -1.56 18.56 -16.05
N PRO A 578 -0.52 17.80 -16.42
CA PRO A 578 0.27 17.02 -15.46
C PRO A 578 0.87 17.92 -14.37
N GLU A 579 0.95 17.37 -13.16
CA GLU A 579 1.59 17.97 -12.00
C GLU A 579 2.94 17.29 -11.76
N TYR A 580 3.97 18.06 -11.40
CA TYR A 580 5.33 17.54 -11.19
C TYR A 580 5.86 17.88 -9.81
N SER A 581 6.42 16.87 -9.11
CA SER A 581 7.17 17.04 -7.86
C SER A 581 8.65 16.81 -8.06
N ASN A 582 9.49 17.70 -7.51
CA ASN A 582 10.95 17.60 -7.50
C ASN A 582 11.41 17.52 -6.06
N ASN A 583 12.15 16.47 -5.71
CA ASN A 583 12.66 16.23 -4.37
C ASN A 583 14.19 16.26 -4.35
N PHE A 584 14.75 17.03 -3.43
CA PHE A 584 16.15 16.96 -3.02
C PHE A 584 16.18 16.35 -1.63
N GLU A 585 17.00 15.30 -1.45
CA GLU A 585 17.09 14.57 -0.21
C GLU A 585 18.55 14.33 0.18
N LEU A 586 18.85 14.53 1.47
CA LEU A 586 20.09 14.10 2.11
C LEU A 586 19.76 13.11 3.21
N GLY A 587 20.34 11.92 3.16
CA GLY A 587 20.03 10.87 4.13
C GLY A 587 21.28 10.23 4.73
N LEU A 588 21.08 9.71 5.93
CA LEU A 588 22.03 8.88 6.66
C LEU A 588 21.32 7.63 7.14
N LYS A 589 21.88 6.47 6.84
CA LYS A 589 21.47 5.19 7.41
C LYS A 589 22.66 4.58 8.13
N SER A 590 22.45 4.10 9.34
CA SER A 590 23.54 3.55 10.14
C SER A 590 23.07 2.45 11.07
N ASN A 591 23.89 1.42 11.18
CA ASN A 591 23.77 0.34 12.17
C ASN A 591 24.90 0.51 13.19
N PHE A 592 24.59 0.48 14.47
CA PHE A 592 25.59 0.66 15.51
C PHE A 592 25.35 -0.30 16.68
N PHE A 593 26.36 -0.45 17.54
CA PHE A 593 26.37 -1.41 18.64
C PHE A 593 26.10 -2.85 18.17
N GLU A 594 26.87 -3.34 17.18
CA GLU A 594 26.71 -4.70 16.61
C GLU A 594 25.31 -4.93 16.02
N SER A 595 24.77 -3.94 15.32
CA SER A 595 23.42 -3.95 14.72
C SER A 595 22.27 -4.12 15.73
N ARG A 596 22.52 -3.72 17.00
CA ARG A 596 21.46 -3.62 18.00
C ARG A 596 20.60 -2.38 17.84
N PHE A 597 21.11 -1.37 17.14
CA PHE A 597 20.40 -0.13 16.82
C PHE A 597 20.52 0.18 15.33
N HIS A 598 19.40 0.54 14.73
CA HIS A 598 19.30 1.07 13.37
C HIS A 598 18.80 2.51 13.45
N ALA A 599 19.47 3.41 12.75
CA ALA A 599 19.03 4.79 12.61
C ALA A 599 18.96 5.19 11.14
N ASN A 600 17.83 5.76 10.74
CA ASN A 600 17.60 6.33 9.42
C ASN A 600 17.19 7.79 9.61
N LEU A 601 17.99 8.72 9.07
CA LEU A 601 17.72 10.15 9.11
C LEU A 601 17.60 10.65 7.67
N ALA A 602 16.63 11.52 7.39
CA ALA A 602 16.50 12.17 6.10
C ALA A 602 16.06 13.63 6.24
N LEU A 603 16.71 14.50 5.47
CA LEU A 603 16.28 15.88 5.24
C LEU A 603 15.74 15.96 3.83
N PHE A 604 14.61 16.59 3.62
CA PHE A 604 14.00 16.70 2.30
C PHE A 604 13.52 18.12 2.00
N TYR A 605 13.54 18.42 0.70
CA TYR A 605 12.98 19.64 0.11
C TYR A 605 12.28 19.31 -1.19
N ASN A 606 10.94 19.41 -1.20
CA ASN A 606 10.08 19.14 -2.33
C ASN A 606 9.51 20.44 -2.91
N THR A 607 9.49 20.56 -4.23
CA THR A 607 8.73 21.58 -4.94
C THR A 607 7.75 20.94 -5.89
N VAL A 608 6.51 21.39 -5.87
CA VAL A 608 5.46 20.94 -6.81
C VAL A 608 5.06 22.07 -7.71
N LYS A 609 4.94 21.78 -9.01
CA LYS A 609 4.48 22.72 -10.04
C LYS A 609 3.18 22.23 -10.64
N ASP A 610 2.35 23.19 -11.07
CA ASP A 610 1.06 22.92 -11.71
C ASP A 610 0.16 22.04 -10.84
N VAL A 611 0.10 22.36 -9.53
CA VAL A 611 -0.61 21.58 -8.52
C VAL A 611 -2.04 21.30 -8.96
N GLN A 612 -2.40 20.04 -9.03
CA GLN A 612 -3.77 19.62 -9.32
C GLN A 612 -4.58 19.65 -8.02
N VAL A 613 -5.50 20.60 -7.97
CA VAL A 613 -6.38 20.81 -6.82
C VAL A 613 -7.74 20.18 -7.12
N PRO A 614 -8.10 19.06 -6.44
CA PRO A 614 -9.43 18.49 -6.54
C PRO A 614 -10.43 19.33 -5.74
N THR A 615 -11.54 19.67 -6.36
CA THR A 615 -12.65 20.39 -5.76
C THR A 615 -13.92 19.56 -5.88
N LEU A 616 -14.59 19.29 -4.77
CA LEU A 616 -15.89 18.64 -4.77
C LEU A 616 -16.95 19.68 -5.15
N ILE A 617 -17.69 19.41 -6.20
CA ILE A 617 -18.79 20.24 -6.65
C ILE A 617 -20.09 19.73 -6.09
N LEU A 618 -20.79 20.60 -5.37
CA LEU A 618 -22.13 20.33 -4.83
C LEU A 618 -23.19 21.03 -5.69
N PRO A 619 -24.36 20.43 -5.84
CA PRO A 619 -24.82 19.17 -5.23
C PRO A 619 -24.38 17.90 -5.97
N ASP A 620 -23.66 17.99 -7.11
CA ASP A 620 -23.32 16.86 -8.00
C ASP A 620 -22.55 15.75 -7.32
N ALA A 621 -21.86 16.01 -6.17
CA ALA A 621 -20.92 15.13 -5.51
C ALA A 621 -19.82 14.60 -6.45
N ILE A 622 -19.41 15.43 -7.41
CA ILE A 622 -18.39 15.14 -8.42
C ILE A 622 -17.13 15.94 -8.14
N THR A 623 -15.98 15.30 -8.19
CA THR A 623 -14.69 15.97 -8.03
C THR A 623 -14.17 16.47 -9.37
N VAL A 624 -14.00 17.78 -9.49
CA VAL A 624 -13.37 18.45 -10.62
C VAL A 624 -11.94 18.83 -10.28
N ILE A 625 -11.01 18.63 -11.21
CA ILE A 625 -9.58 18.92 -11.00
C ILE A 625 -9.21 20.20 -11.75
N LYS A 626 -8.55 21.11 -11.05
CA LYS A 626 -8.00 22.36 -11.61
C LYS A 626 -6.51 22.46 -11.31
N ASN A 627 -5.69 22.92 -12.26
CA ASN A 627 -4.31 23.26 -11.95
C ASN A 627 -4.27 24.64 -11.30
N ALA A 628 -3.65 24.73 -10.13
CA ALA A 628 -3.54 25.99 -9.39
C ALA A 628 -2.21 26.07 -8.64
N GLY A 629 -1.36 26.99 -9.08
CA GLY A 629 -0.17 27.40 -8.37
C GLY A 629 0.91 26.37 -8.16
N GLY A 630 1.64 26.53 -7.08
CA GLY A 630 2.75 25.69 -6.67
C GLY A 630 2.67 25.30 -5.19
N LEU A 631 3.46 24.31 -4.79
CA LEU A 631 3.57 23.89 -3.39
C LEU A 631 5.05 23.66 -3.06
N VAL A 632 5.46 24.05 -1.85
CA VAL A 632 6.75 23.71 -1.28
C VAL A 632 6.54 22.92 0.00
N SER A 633 7.19 21.77 0.07
CA SER A 633 7.22 20.93 1.26
C SER A 633 8.65 20.65 1.68
N LYS A 634 8.97 20.90 2.94
CA LYS A 634 10.30 20.67 3.53
C LYS A 634 10.18 20.09 4.93
N GLY A 635 11.17 19.31 5.32
CA GLY A 635 11.15 18.72 6.64
C GLY A 635 12.27 17.72 6.88
N PHE A 636 12.08 16.95 7.94
CA PHE A 636 13.02 15.90 8.28
C PHE A 636 12.30 14.67 8.87
N GLU A 637 13.01 13.56 8.84
CA GLU A 637 12.59 12.26 9.33
C GLU A 637 13.69 11.66 10.17
N ALA A 638 13.32 11.02 11.26
CA ALA A 638 14.21 10.25 12.10
C ALA A 638 13.52 8.95 12.52
N GLU A 639 14.08 7.81 12.12
CA GLU A 639 13.59 6.50 12.51
C GLU A 639 14.70 5.78 13.26
N LEU A 640 14.43 5.35 14.48
CA LEU A 640 15.35 4.66 15.37
C LEU A 640 14.71 3.38 15.88
N ASP A 641 15.29 2.25 15.55
CA ASP A 641 14.93 0.93 16.06
C ASP A 641 16.06 0.40 16.93
N GLY A 642 15.77 -0.06 18.12
CA GLY A 642 16.80 -0.46 19.04
C GLY A 642 16.43 -1.60 19.99
N LEU A 643 17.39 -2.51 20.20
CA LEU A 643 17.37 -3.49 21.26
C LEU A 643 18.21 -2.96 22.44
N VAL A 644 17.54 -2.24 23.35
CA VAL A 644 18.19 -1.57 24.48
C VAL A 644 18.80 -2.58 25.47
N LEU A 645 18.02 -3.62 25.81
CA LEU A 645 18.41 -4.74 26.66
C LEU A 645 17.85 -6.03 26.03
N PRO A 646 18.36 -7.21 26.42
CA PRO A 646 17.77 -8.47 26.00
C PRO A 646 16.27 -8.48 26.29
N GLY A 647 15.46 -8.56 25.22
CA GLY A 647 14.01 -8.55 25.28
C GLY A 647 13.35 -7.15 25.37
N LEU A 648 14.10 -6.05 25.54
CA LEU A 648 13.57 -4.70 25.54
C LEU A 648 13.84 -4.01 24.20
N GLU A 649 12.80 -3.85 23.39
CA GLU A 649 12.83 -3.18 22.08
C GLU A 649 12.23 -1.79 22.23
N VAL A 650 12.83 -0.80 21.58
CA VAL A 650 12.35 0.57 21.47
C VAL A 650 12.38 0.97 20.02
N THR A 651 11.24 1.43 19.50
CA THR A 651 11.09 1.98 18.16
C THR A 651 10.58 3.41 18.28
N GLU A 652 11.28 4.34 17.62
CA GLU A 652 10.90 5.75 17.56
C GLU A 652 10.91 6.22 16.12
N HIS A 653 9.75 6.64 15.61
CA HIS A 653 9.59 7.18 14.26
C HIS A 653 9.04 8.59 14.35
N PHE A 654 9.87 9.56 14.04
CA PHE A 654 9.56 10.98 14.08
C PHE A 654 9.60 11.59 12.69
N GLY A 655 8.62 12.43 12.38
CA GLY A 655 8.55 13.20 11.15
C GLY A 655 8.07 14.61 11.37
N TYR A 656 8.74 15.59 10.74
CA TYR A 656 8.31 16.97 10.68
C TYR A 656 8.17 17.41 9.25
N THR A 657 7.02 18.02 8.90
CA THR A 657 6.70 18.48 7.54
C THR A 657 6.09 19.88 7.57
N HIS A 658 6.70 20.78 6.82
CA HIS A 658 6.15 22.10 6.54
C HIS A 658 5.81 22.20 5.06
N ALA A 659 4.53 22.03 4.71
CA ALA A 659 4.05 22.04 3.34
C ALA A 659 3.05 23.19 3.13
N ASN A 660 3.38 24.15 2.25
CA ASN A 660 2.57 25.32 1.97
C ASN A 660 2.44 25.54 0.47
N TYR A 661 1.26 25.98 0.07
CA TYR A 661 1.08 26.55 -1.27
C TYR A 661 1.88 27.84 -1.38
N THR A 662 2.53 28.06 -2.53
CA THR A 662 3.37 29.25 -2.79
C THR A 662 2.69 30.28 -3.66
N SER A 663 1.64 29.89 -4.33
CA SER A 663 0.78 30.76 -5.15
C SER A 663 -0.46 29.97 -5.55
N GLY A 664 -1.48 30.63 -5.96
CA GLY A 664 -2.65 30.05 -6.60
C GLY A 664 -3.95 30.64 -6.11
N LYS A 665 -4.82 30.92 -7.06
CA LYS A 665 -6.21 31.29 -6.83
C LYS A 665 -7.09 30.27 -7.50
N LEU A 666 -8.11 29.82 -6.80
CA LEU A 666 -9.05 28.83 -7.26
C LEU A 666 -10.47 29.33 -7.08
N SER A 667 -11.28 29.20 -8.11
CA SER A 667 -12.73 29.37 -7.96
C SER A 667 -13.36 28.02 -7.64
N SER A 668 -14.10 27.95 -6.56
CA SER A 668 -14.87 26.76 -6.15
C SER A 668 -16.26 27.19 -5.74
N ASN A 669 -17.30 26.60 -6.35
CA ASN A 669 -18.71 26.92 -6.08
C ASN A 669 -18.99 28.45 -6.06
N GLY A 670 -18.39 29.21 -7.01
CA GLY A 670 -18.55 30.66 -7.12
C GLY A 670 -17.74 31.51 -6.14
N THR A 671 -16.94 30.87 -5.25
CA THR A 671 -16.07 31.57 -4.28
C THR A 671 -14.61 31.47 -4.72
N GLU A 672 -13.90 32.62 -4.73
CA GLU A 672 -12.45 32.62 -4.97
C GLU A 672 -11.71 32.31 -3.67
N ILE A 673 -10.86 31.30 -3.71
CA ILE A 673 -9.96 30.90 -2.63
C ILE A 673 -8.55 31.31 -3.01
N ASP A 674 -7.92 32.17 -2.20
CA ASP A 674 -6.49 32.45 -2.30
C ASP A 674 -5.72 31.44 -1.46
N MET A 675 -4.90 30.60 -2.12
CA MET A 675 -4.14 29.56 -1.49
C MET A 675 -2.74 29.99 -1.05
N ASP A 676 -2.28 31.21 -1.41
CA ASP A 676 -0.92 31.63 -1.08
C ASP A 676 -0.64 31.59 0.41
N GLY A 677 0.45 30.90 0.80
CA GLY A 677 0.84 30.69 2.19
C GLY A 677 -0.03 29.69 2.97
N LYS A 678 -1.12 29.17 2.40
CA LYS A 678 -1.97 28.17 3.05
C LYS A 678 -1.26 26.83 3.20
N ARG A 679 -1.58 26.13 4.28
CA ARG A 679 -1.04 24.79 4.55
C ARG A 679 -1.70 23.74 3.67
N GLN A 680 -0.91 22.75 3.26
CA GLN A 680 -1.42 21.61 2.52
C GLN A 680 -2.38 20.79 3.40
N VAL A 681 -3.50 20.37 2.80
CA VAL A 681 -4.53 19.56 3.45
C VAL A 681 -4.04 18.16 3.80
N PHE A 682 -4.66 17.51 4.80
CA PHE A 682 -4.34 16.15 5.26
C PHE A 682 -2.86 15.93 5.57
N THR A 683 -2.21 16.98 6.08
CA THR A 683 -0.76 16.98 6.36
C THR A 683 -0.53 17.50 7.77
N PRO A 684 -0.45 16.63 8.79
CA PRO A 684 0.02 17.00 10.11
C PRO A 684 1.43 17.60 10.00
N ASP A 685 1.68 18.69 10.72
CA ASP A 685 3.02 19.29 10.75
C ASP A 685 4.04 18.41 11.47
N MET A 686 3.57 17.50 12.31
CA MET A 686 4.40 16.54 13.04
C MET A 686 3.69 15.18 13.11
N THR A 687 4.45 14.12 12.93
CA THR A 687 4.03 12.75 13.24
C THR A 687 5.08 12.13 14.15
N ASN A 688 4.64 11.46 15.18
CA ASN A 688 5.54 10.71 16.06
C ASN A 688 4.90 9.40 16.52
N MET A 689 5.69 8.33 16.55
CA MET A 689 5.32 7.04 17.11
C MET A 689 6.48 6.50 17.95
N LEU A 690 6.22 6.33 19.25
CA LEU A 690 7.11 5.64 20.16
C LEU A 690 6.49 4.31 20.56
N ALA A 691 7.18 3.21 20.31
CA ALA A 691 6.77 1.89 20.77
C ALA A 691 7.84 1.28 21.67
N ILE A 692 7.40 0.72 22.78
CA ILE A 692 8.25 0.01 23.74
C ILE A 692 7.68 -1.39 23.93
N GLN A 693 8.48 -2.41 23.69
CA GLN A 693 8.10 -3.80 23.88
C GLN A 693 9.10 -4.51 24.77
N PHE A 694 8.60 -5.17 25.80
CA PHE A 694 9.37 -6.13 26.56
C PHE A 694 8.89 -7.54 26.28
N SER A 695 9.81 -8.44 25.90
CA SER A 695 9.51 -9.83 25.60
C SER A 695 10.52 -10.77 26.23
N GLY A 696 10.05 -11.90 26.75
CA GLY A 696 10.90 -12.85 27.41
C GLY A 696 10.22 -14.20 27.67
N LYS A 697 11.01 -15.16 28.07
CA LYS A 697 10.53 -16.49 28.46
C LYS A 697 10.21 -16.52 29.95
N LEU A 698 8.96 -16.86 30.28
CA LEU A 698 8.56 -17.03 31.68
C LEU A 698 9.21 -18.28 32.29
N PRO A 699 9.53 -18.27 33.61
CA PRO A 699 10.10 -19.43 34.29
C PRO A 699 9.23 -20.69 34.20
N LYS A 700 9.85 -21.84 34.39
CA LYS A 700 9.10 -23.10 34.59
C LYS A 700 8.19 -23.01 35.84
N PRO A 701 6.96 -23.60 35.85
CA PRO A 701 6.51 -24.64 34.90
C PRO A 701 5.92 -24.09 33.61
N LEU A 702 5.64 -22.78 33.48
CA LEU A 702 4.95 -22.21 32.31
C LEU A 702 5.77 -22.32 31.01
N GLY A 703 7.06 -21.95 31.05
CA GLY A 703 7.99 -22.10 29.90
C GLY A 703 7.51 -21.43 28.59
N VAL A 704 6.52 -20.53 28.67
CA VAL A 704 5.94 -19.79 27.55
C VAL A 704 6.73 -18.52 27.28
N ASN A 705 6.72 -18.05 26.04
CA ASN A 705 7.19 -16.68 25.74
C ASN A 705 6.05 -15.71 26.02
N ALA A 706 6.38 -14.59 26.63
CA ALA A 706 5.42 -13.51 26.92
C ALA A 706 5.95 -12.18 26.41
N PHE A 707 5.05 -11.27 26.07
CA PHE A 707 5.39 -9.90 25.75
C PHE A 707 4.37 -8.91 26.33
N ILE A 708 4.84 -7.71 26.57
CA ILE A 708 4.02 -6.52 26.82
C ILE A 708 4.53 -5.40 25.93
N ARG A 709 3.63 -4.65 25.32
CA ARG A 709 3.91 -3.57 24.40
C ARG A 709 3.03 -2.38 24.69
N GLY A 710 3.62 -1.18 24.65
CA GLY A 710 2.94 0.10 24.66
C GLY A 710 3.33 0.89 23.42
N GLU A 711 2.40 1.65 22.87
CA GLU A 711 2.60 2.50 21.71
C GLU A 711 1.99 3.87 21.97
N TRP A 712 2.75 4.93 21.75
CA TRP A 712 2.29 6.31 21.82
C TRP A 712 2.40 6.96 20.44
N TYR A 713 1.31 7.56 20.00
CA TYR A 713 1.22 8.29 18.74
C TYR A 713 0.92 9.74 19.01
N TYR A 714 1.58 10.63 18.29
CA TYR A 714 1.31 12.07 18.28
C TYR A 714 1.15 12.55 16.85
N PHE A 715 0.10 13.32 16.62
CA PHE A 715 -0.16 13.99 15.35
C PHE A 715 -0.30 15.48 15.63
N GLY A 716 0.46 16.31 14.90
CA GLY A 716 0.42 17.74 14.97
C GLY A 716 -0.84 18.31 14.33
N LYS A 717 -0.94 19.64 14.31
CA LYS A 717 -2.05 20.33 13.67
C LYS A 717 -2.11 20.06 12.17
N GLN A 718 -3.31 19.84 11.64
CA GLN A 718 -3.56 19.68 10.21
C GLN A 718 -4.84 20.40 9.78
N TYR A 719 -4.98 20.58 8.48
CA TYR A 719 -6.13 21.24 7.84
C TYR A 719 -6.80 20.29 6.85
N PHE A 720 -8.09 20.49 6.60
CA PHE A 720 -8.88 19.63 5.72
C PHE A 720 -9.37 20.34 4.46
N ASP A 721 -9.40 21.69 4.45
CA ASP A 721 -9.83 22.52 3.36
C ASP A 721 -8.71 23.47 2.88
N LEU A 722 -8.79 23.92 1.65
CA LEU A 722 -7.78 24.77 1.01
C LEU A 722 -7.68 26.16 1.64
N ALA A 723 -8.79 26.70 2.16
CA ALA A 723 -8.83 27.96 2.87
C ALA A 723 -8.23 27.89 4.27
N ASN A 724 -7.97 26.66 4.76
CA ASN A 724 -7.51 26.34 6.12
C ASN A 724 -8.50 26.76 7.23
N ASN A 725 -9.78 26.72 6.97
CA ASN A 725 -10.85 27.00 7.93
C ASN A 725 -11.17 25.77 8.76
N GLN A 726 -11.19 24.59 8.12
CA GLN A 726 -11.43 23.30 8.80
C GLN A 726 -10.10 22.71 9.27
N SER A 727 -9.95 22.50 10.56
CA SER A 727 -8.69 21.99 11.13
C SER A 727 -8.89 21.04 12.29
N GLN A 728 -7.93 20.14 12.50
CA GLN A 728 -7.76 19.35 13.71
C GLN A 728 -6.53 19.88 14.45
N THR A 729 -6.69 20.22 15.70
CA THR A 729 -5.57 20.53 16.61
C THR A 729 -4.72 19.28 16.85
N SER A 730 -3.52 19.46 17.39
CA SER A 730 -2.68 18.31 17.75
C SER A 730 -3.40 17.36 18.72
N TYR A 731 -3.19 16.07 18.54
CA TYR A 731 -3.76 15.03 19.39
C TYR A 731 -2.77 13.87 19.57
N GLN A 732 -3.05 13.05 20.57
CA GLN A 732 -2.24 11.88 20.88
C GLN A 732 -3.12 10.66 21.16
N MET A 733 -2.59 9.48 20.91
CA MET A 733 -3.25 8.21 21.18
C MET A 733 -2.29 7.25 21.86
N LEU A 734 -2.82 6.41 22.74
CA LEU A 734 -2.09 5.32 23.36
C LEU A 734 -2.71 3.98 22.98
N ASN A 735 -1.87 3.04 22.61
CA ASN A 735 -2.24 1.64 22.39
C ASN A 735 -1.43 0.75 23.32
N ALA A 736 -1.95 -0.43 23.64
CA ALA A 736 -1.22 -1.44 24.39
C ALA A 736 -1.59 -2.84 23.95
N SER A 737 -0.69 -3.78 24.14
CA SER A 737 -0.97 -5.19 23.95
C SER A 737 -0.12 -6.06 24.87
N VAL A 738 -0.67 -7.23 25.25
CA VAL A 738 0.00 -8.23 26.04
C VAL A 738 -0.32 -9.60 25.45
N GLY A 739 0.64 -10.49 25.46
CA GLY A 739 0.39 -11.81 24.90
C GLY A 739 1.36 -12.87 25.39
N ILE A 740 0.98 -14.11 25.17
CA ILE A 740 1.77 -15.29 25.44
C ILE A 740 1.80 -16.18 24.21
N SER A 741 2.90 -16.90 24.02
CA SER A 741 3.04 -17.90 22.96
C SER A 741 3.72 -19.15 23.45
N TYR A 742 3.22 -20.32 23.01
CA TYR A 742 3.77 -21.61 23.29
C TYR A 742 3.66 -22.51 22.06
N SER A 743 4.80 -22.98 21.55
CA SER A 743 4.85 -23.82 20.34
C SER A 743 4.10 -23.18 19.16
N SER A 744 3.04 -23.82 18.69
CA SER A 744 2.22 -23.39 17.54
C SER A 744 1.07 -22.44 17.90
N PHE A 745 0.86 -22.13 19.17
CA PHE A 745 -0.25 -21.32 19.65
C PHE A 745 0.22 -20.00 20.24
N SER A 746 -0.53 -18.93 20.00
CA SER A 746 -0.37 -17.67 20.71
C SER A 746 -1.73 -17.03 20.98
N ILE A 747 -1.82 -16.32 22.10
CA ILE A 747 -2.96 -15.48 22.46
C ILE A 747 -2.47 -14.12 22.90
N SER A 748 -3.15 -13.06 22.46
CA SER A 748 -2.86 -11.68 22.86
C SER A 748 -4.12 -10.89 23.07
N GLY A 749 -4.15 -10.08 24.13
CA GLY A 749 -5.13 -9.01 24.33
C GLY A 749 -4.56 -7.71 23.83
N TRP A 750 -5.40 -6.84 23.31
CA TRP A 750 -5.00 -5.55 22.77
C TRP A 750 -6.03 -4.47 23.06
N LEU A 751 -5.54 -3.24 23.14
CA LEU A 751 -6.27 -2.00 23.39
C LEU A 751 -5.78 -0.95 22.39
N ARG A 752 -6.69 -0.26 21.72
CA ARG A 752 -6.39 0.89 20.84
C ARG A 752 -7.09 2.12 21.34
N ASN A 753 -6.47 3.28 21.18
CA ASN A 753 -6.96 4.56 21.63
C ASN A 753 -7.44 4.51 23.10
N ILE A 754 -6.58 4.03 24.02
CA ILE A 754 -6.90 3.80 25.45
C ILE A 754 -7.43 5.06 26.13
N THR A 755 -6.94 6.22 25.72
CA THR A 755 -7.35 7.53 26.22
C THR A 755 -8.71 7.97 25.71
N ASN A 756 -9.32 7.21 24.77
CA ASN A 756 -10.54 7.53 24.07
C ASN A 756 -10.52 8.96 23.49
N THR A 757 -9.35 9.34 22.93
CA THR A 757 -9.15 10.65 22.33
C THR A 757 -10.08 10.82 21.14
N ARG A 758 -10.89 11.86 21.15
CA ARG A 758 -11.79 12.26 20.07
C ARG A 758 -11.08 13.25 19.20
N TYR A 759 -11.04 12.98 17.90
CA TYR A 759 -10.40 13.85 16.91
C TYR A 759 -11.14 13.75 15.58
N ILE A 760 -11.12 14.83 14.81
CA ILE A 760 -11.63 14.83 13.44
C ILE A 760 -10.65 14.06 12.56
N ALA A 761 -11.10 12.95 12.00
CA ALA A 761 -10.29 12.13 11.08
C ALA A 761 -10.37 12.65 9.65
N TYR A 762 -11.51 13.22 9.28
CA TYR A 762 -11.78 13.81 7.98
C TYR A 762 -12.82 14.91 8.09
N ALA A 763 -12.62 15.98 7.35
CA ALA A 763 -13.65 17.00 7.14
C ALA A 763 -13.66 17.44 5.67
N TYR A 764 -14.83 17.78 5.17
CA TYR A 764 -15.01 18.38 3.86
C TYR A 764 -14.93 19.91 3.96
N ASP A 765 -14.69 20.56 2.83
CA ASP A 765 -14.61 22.03 2.74
C ASP A 765 -15.92 22.74 3.10
N PHE A 766 -17.06 22.09 2.92
CA PHE A 766 -18.37 22.56 3.32
C PHE A 766 -18.72 22.29 4.80
N GLY A 767 -17.80 21.72 5.61
CA GLY A 767 -17.89 21.57 7.05
C GLY A 767 -18.25 20.20 7.55
N ALA A 768 -18.86 19.32 6.76
CA ALA A 768 -19.22 17.98 7.21
C ALA A 768 -17.98 17.20 7.64
N ALA A 769 -18.08 16.51 8.78
CA ALA A 769 -16.93 15.90 9.41
C ALA A 769 -17.25 14.55 10.08
N ARG A 770 -16.21 13.71 10.20
CA ARG A 770 -16.26 12.46 10.96
C ARG A 770 -15.14 12.34 11.97
N LEU A 771 -15.42 11.60 13.04
CA LEU A 771 -14.43 11.29 14.07
C LEU A 771 -13.54 10.11 13.68
N GLY A 772 -12.36 10.06 14.27
CA GLY A 772 -11.50 8.88 14.28
C GLY A 772 -12.08 7.74 15.11
N GLU A 773 -11.41 6.57 15.04
CA GLU A 773 -11.88 5.39 15.77
C GLU A 773 -11.88 5.62 17.29
N PRO A 774 -12.96 5.18 18.01
CA PRO A 774 -13.04 5.29 19.46
C PRO A 774 -12.07 4.31 20.16
N TYR A 775 -12.15 4.24 21.48
CA TYR A 775 -11.50 3.17 22.23
C TYR A 775 -11.99 1.79 21.78
N THR A 776 -11.05 0.95 21.34
CA THR A 776 -11.33 -0.43 20.95
C THR A 776 -10.43 -1.41 21.69
N TYR A 777 -10.97 -2.60 21.97
CA TYR A 777 -10.23 -3.69 22.61
C TYR A 777 -10.67 -5.05 22.07
N GLY A 778 -9.81 -6.02 22.24
CA GLY A 778 -10.13 -7.39 21.82
C GLY A 778 -9.03 -8.39 22.14
N ILE A 779 -9.28 -9.61 21.69
CA ILE A 779 -8.38 -10.75 21.82
C ILE A 779 -8.09 -11.31 20.44
N THR A 780 -6.84 -11.71 20.21
CA THR A 780 -6.39 -12.42 19.02
C THR A 780 -5.74 -13.75 19.40
N MET A 781 -6.20 -14.83 18.77
CA MET A 781 -5.63 -16.18 18.87
C MET A 781 -5.01 -16.56 17.54
N LYS A 782 -3.82 -17.16 17.57
CA LYS A 782 -3.11 -17.64 16.38
C LYS A 782 -2.66 -19.07 16.56
N PHE A 783 -2.86 -19.86 15.52
CA PHE A 783 -2.38 -21.24 15.42
C PHE A 783 -1.51 -21.35 14.18
N ARG A 784 -0.31 -21.91 14.29
CA ARG A 784 0.62 -22.12 13.19
C ARG A 784 1.14 -23.54 13.21
N PHE A 785 0.89 -24.27 12.13
CA PHE A 785 1.38 -25.63 11.93
C PHE A 785 2.42 -25.61 10.80
N ARG A 786 3.49 -26.36 11.01
CA ARG A 786 4.58 -26.54 10.06
C ARG A 786 4.82 -28.01 9.80
#